data_3f8653f7b58a2f36de405623a8edadcd
#
_entry.id   3f8653f7b58a2f36de405623a8edadcd
#
_cell.length_a   1.000
_cell.length_b   1.000
_cell.length_c   1.000
_cell.angle_alpha   90.00
_cell.angle_beta   90.00
_cell.angle_gamma   90.00
#
_symmetry.space_group_name_H-M   'P 1'
#
loop_
_entity.id
_entity.type
_entity.pdbx_description
1 polymer ?
#
loop_
_entity_poly.entity_id
_entity_poly.type
_entity_poly.pdbx_seq_one_letter_code
_entity_poly.pdbx_strand_id
1 'polypeptide(L)'
;MKSIAILLLASAPLFAQPPHLIPPSGVAVPDADRRQLKTGLDRLDKRIDALKGNPRLPDVQIFQKAVRYALDGNEFFTNEDIFRGKELLRMGTERAADLERGDAPWTRATGLVVRGYVSKIDGSVQPYGLVVPPSYAPDRPHKWRVDSWFHGRGETLSEISFLWDRTHNRGQFTPRDTIVLHLYGRYCNASTFAGEVDFFEALDDVKKNFSVDDNRILVRGFSMGGASAWHIGAHYGTDFAAIAPGAGFAETKDFFGYTRRKTQLTWFEEKLLHLTNATDYAVNFFNVPVVAYNGDKDGQKQAADVMAASMEAEGMTLSRVIGQNIGHAYTPEAIVTLDKMMDALAQRGRVAYPREVRFSTWTLKYNRMRWVQVDGLEKHWERGRVTATVEGDHTVKATTAGVTALSFRMEPGAALLNPAMKTTVVLDGQSLTVPGALTDGQWLAQFRKTGSKWAVAEDDSKSLRKRHDLQGPIDDAFMDSFLNVRPTGAPINETVGKWTQSEQEHAAKLWRTQMRGDAPVKDDTAITDADIAANNLVLWGDPQSNKVLARIADKLPIHWTADAIVLGARRFPAATSAPVMIYPNPLNPKKYIVINSGITFREYAQPNNSLQVAYLPDYAVVDLKNFDLTAPPDPRWPGKVAVAGFFGEKWELLANDGQ
;
A
#
# COMPACT_ATOMS: atom_id res chain seq x y z
N MET A 1 54.38 33.51 -38.77
CA MET A 1 54.35 32.91 -37.43
C MET A 1 53.01 33.21 -36.84
N LYS A 2 52.11 32.21 -36.77
CA LYS A 2 50.78 32.34 -36.17
C LYS A 2 50.83 31.64 -34.81
N SER A 3 50.69 32.41 -33.73
CA SER A 3 50.67 31.91 -32.39
C SER A 3 49.29 31.25 -32.12
N ILE A 4 49.30 29.96 -31.77
CA ILE A 4 48.12 29.23 -31.31
C ILE A 4 48.07 29.40 -29.78
N ALA A 5 47.03 30.07 -29.32
CA ALA A 5 46.71 30.14 -27.87
C ALA A 5 45.93 28.86 -27.51
N ILE A 6 46.51 28.04 -26.65
CA ILE A 6 45.84 26.88 -26.06
C ILE A 6 45.01 27.37 -24.84
N LEU A 7 43.68 27.33 -24.96
CA LEU A 7 42.77 27.54 -23.85
C LEU A 7 42.75 26.27 -23.00
N LEU A 8 43.36 26.34 -21.81
CA LEU A 8 43.18 25.35 -20.76
C LEU A 8 41.79 25.55 -20.13
N LEU A 9 40.84 24.70 -20.49
CA LEU A 9 39.58 24.56 -19.76
C LEU A 9 39.88 23.86 -18.42
N ALA A 10 39.87 24.66 -17.36
CA ALA A 10 39.87 24.13 -15.99
C ALA A 10 38.53 23.42 -15.75
N SER A 11 38.55 22.11 -15.62
CA SER A 11 37.43 21.32 -15.15
C SER A 11 37.19 21.67 -13.68
N ALA A 12 36.14 22.46 -13.42
CA ALA A 12 35.63 22.64 -12.08
C ALA A 12 35.14 21.27 -11.54
N PRO A 13 35.45 20.89 -10.29
CA PRO A 13 34.92 19.67 -9.71
C PRO A 13 33.39 19.77 -9.71
N LEU A 14 32.72 18.79 -10.33
CA LEU A 14 31.28 18.58 -10.10
C LEU A 14 31.13 18.25 -8.62
N PHE A 15 30.76 19.27 -7.83
CA PHE A 15 30.22 19.00 -6.51
C PHE A 15 28.95 18.17 -6.72
N ALA A 16 28.95 16.93 -6.25
CA ALA A 16 27.76 16.13 -6.17
C ALA A 16 26.71 16.95 -5.41
N GLN A 17 25.59 17.23 -6.03
CA GLN A 17 24.48 17.87 -5.32
C GLN A 17 24.13 16.99 -4.11
N PRO A 18 23.88 17.58 -2.93
CA PRO A 18 23.48 16.79 -1.77
C PRO A 18 22.24 15.96 -2.14
N PRO A 19 22.12 14.74 -1.61
CA PRO A 19 20.98 13.89 -1.90
C PRO A 19 19.69 14.64 -1.60
N HIS A 20 18.74 14.59 -2.53
CA HIS A 20 17.43 15.22 -2.35
C HIS A 20 16.65 14.42 -1.30
N LEU A 21 16.57 14.96 -0.08
CA LEU A 21 15.83 14.33 1.02
C LEU A 21 14.34 14.56 0.87
N ILE A 22 13.55 13.54 1.19
CA ILE A 22 12.09 13.59 1.20
C ILE A 22 11.60 13.05 2.54
N PRO A 23 10.86 13.86 3.32
CA PRO A 23 10.57 15.27 3.12
C PRO A 23 11.84 16.14 3.18
N PRO A 24 11.83 17.30 2.51
CA PRO A 24 12.95 18.25 2.61
C PRO A 24 13.02 18.86 4.02
N SER A 25 14.17 19.44 4.38
CA SER A 25 14.26 20.20 5.63
C SER A 25 13.40 21.45 5.59
N GLY A 26 12.66 21.68 6.67
CA GLY A 26 11.85 22.87 6.85
C GLY A 26 12.66 24.13 7.19
N VAL A 27 11.94 25.24 7.36
CA VAL A 27 12.50 26.54 7.78
C VAL A 27 12.86 26.52 9.27
N ALA A 28 13.79 27.39 9.66
CA ALA A 28 14.11 27.56 11.07
C ALA A 28 12.90 28.15 11.80
N VAL A 29 12.41 27.47 12.83
CA VAL A 29 11.33 27.96 13.69
C VAL A 29 11.94 28.94 14.74
N PRO A 30 11.51 30.21 14.80
CA PRO A 30 11.98 31.13 15.81
C PRO A 30 11.76 30.61 17.23
N ASP A 31 12.68 30.90 18.16
CA ASP A 31 12.62 30.37 19.52
C ASP A 31 11.33 30.71 20.28
N ALA A 32 10.80 31.92 20.06
CA ALA A 32 9.51 32.30 20.64
C ALA A 32 8.36 31.44 20.16
N ASP A 33 8.30 31.16 18.84
CA ASP A 33 7.28 30.32 18.22
C ASP A 33 7.44 28.86 18.65
N ARG A 34 8.69 28.38 18.68
CA ARG A 34 9.00 27.03 19.17
C ARG A 34 8.53 26.81 20.61
N ARG A 35 8.78 27.77 21.50
CA ARG A 35 8.27 27.72 22.89
C ARG A 35 6.75 27.73 22.94
N GLN A 36 6.10 28.53 22.11
CA GLN A 36 4.65 28.65 22.06
C GLN A 36 4.01 27.34 21.56
N LEU A 37 4.55 26.75 20.49
CA LEU A 37 4.10 25.46 19.95
C LEU A 37 4.28 24.33 20.98
N LYS A 38 5.44 24.24 21.64
CA LYS A 38 5.67 23.25 22.72
C LYS A 38 4.69 23.43 23.88
N THR A 39 4.46 24.65 24.35
CA THR A 39 3.50 24.93 25.41
C THR A 39 2.07 24.53 24.99
N GLY A 40 1.70 24.77 23.73
CA GLY A 40 0.41 24.34 23.17
C GLY A 40 0.28 22.81 23.13
N LEU A 41 1.33 22.12 22.68
CA LEU A 41 1.39 20.65 22.70
C LEU A 41 1.25 20.10 24.13
N ASP A 42 2.02 20.59 25.09
CA ASP A 42 1.98 20.13 26.48
C ASP A 42 0.58 20.26 27.11
N ARG A 43 -0.14 21.33 26.74
CA ARG A 43 -1.53 21.53 27.18
C ARG A 43 -2.49 20.52 26.54
N LEU A 44 -2.33 20.30 25.23
CA LEU A 44 -3.17 19.37 24.48
C LEU A 44 -2.90 17.92 24.91
N ASP A 45 -1.63 17.55 25.16
CA ASP A 45 -1.25 16.22 25.68
C ASP A 45 -1.95 15.90 26.99
N LYS A 46 -1.99 16.84 27.95
CA LYS A 46 -2.67 16.65 29.23
C LYS A 46 -4.18 16.37 29.06
N ARG A 47 -4.82 17.04 28.09
CA ARG A 47 -6.23 16.80 27.77
C ARG A 47 -6.45 15.44 27.09
N ILE A 48 -5.57 15.10 26.14
CA ILE A 48 -5.57 13.78 25.47
C ILE A 48 -5.44 12.67 26.52
N ASP A 49 -4.52 12.83 27.49
CA ASP A 49 -4.35 11.84 28.57
C ASP A 49 -5.61 11.70 29.44
N ALA A 50 -6.30 12.78 29.74
CA ALA A 50 -7.55 12.77 30.48
C ALA A 50 -8.72 12.15 29.69
N LEU A 51 -8.65 12.16 28.36
CA LEU A 51 -9.66 11.64 27.45
C LEU A 51 -9.38 10.19 26.99
N LYS A 52 -8.38 9.51 27.56
CA LYS A 52 -8.06 8.13 27.20
C LYS A 52 -9.28 7.22 27.32
N GLY A 53 -9.51 6.40 26.29
CA GLY A 53 -10.68 5.54 26.17
C GLY A 53 -11.88 6.19 25.46
N ASN A 54 -11.86 7.49 25.17
CA ASN A 54 -12.89 8.11 24.36
C ASN A 54 -12.75 7.67 22.88
N PRO A 55 -13.79 7.10 22.25
CA PRO A 55 -13.71 6.60 20.86
C PRO A 55 -13.51 7.71 19.81
N ARG A 56 -13.71 8.98 20.19
CA ARG A 56 -13.49 10.14 19.33
C ARG A 56 -12.13 10.82 19.54
N LEU A 57 -11.30 10.28 20.42
CA LEU A 57 -10.00 10.84 20.74
C LEU A 57 -9.07 11.00 19.49
N PRO A 58 -9.09 10.09 18.49
CA PRO A 58 -8.31 10.27 17.27
C PRO A 58 -8.61 11.58 16.54
N ASP A 59 -9.83 12.09 16.58
CA ASP A 59 -10.24 13.36 15.99
C ASP A 59 -9.56 14.59 16.64
N VAL A 60 -9.01 14.43 17.83
CA VAL A 60 -8.19 15.42 18.56
C VAL A 60 -6.70 15.16 18.31
N GLN A 61 -6.29 13.91 18.35
CA GLN A 61 -4.89 13.50 18.26
C GLN A 61 -4.26 13.85 16.90
N ILE A 62 -5.04 13.93 15.79
CA ILE A 62 -4.52 14.36 14.49
C ILE A 62 -3.86 15.75 14.55
N PHE A 63 -4.40 16.68 15.32
CA PHE A 63 -3.84 18.04 15.47
C PHE A 63 -2.56 18.03 16.30
N GLN A 64 -2.54 17.25 17.36
CA GLN A 64 -1.38 17.06 18.21
C GLN A 64 -0.23 16.42 17.42
N LYS A 65 -0.51 15.31 16.72
CA LYS A 65 0.47 14.61 15.89
C LYS A 65 1.05 15.53 14.81
N ALA A 66 0.22 16.30 14.10
CA ALA A 66 0.66 17.20 13.05
C ALA A 66 1.75 18.17 13.53
N VAL A 67 1.53 18.80 14.68
CA VAL A 67 2.48 19.78 15.22
C VAL A 67 3.71 19.10 15.84
N ARG A 68 3.54 17.96 16.51
CA ARG A 68 4.64 17.18 17.07
C ARG A 68 5.58 16.71 15.98
N TYR A 69 5.05 16.11 14.89
CA TYR A 69 5.85 15.61 13.78
C TYR A 69 6.61 16.74 13.09
N ALA A 70 5.96 17.90 12.89
CA ALA A 70 6.63 19.05 12.30
C ALA A 70 7.73 19.63 13.18
N LEU A 71 7.58 19.62 14.51
CA LEU A 71 8.63 20.08 15.44
C LEU A 71 9.81 19.11 15.51
N ASP A 72 9.52 17.81 15.59
CA ASP A 72 10.52 16.75 15.74
C ASP A 72 11.31 16.53 14.44
N GLY A 73 10.62 16.58 13.29
CA GLY A 73 11.18 16.35 11.95
C GLY A 73 11.70 17.60 11.25
N ASN A 74 11.56 18.81 11.87
CA ASN A 74 11.82 20.08 11.20
C ASN A 74 11.01 20.23 9.89
N GLU A 75 9.70 20.01 9.95
CA GLU A 75 8.79 19.92 8.79
C GLU A 75 7.82 21.12 8.72
N PHE A 76 8.19 22.28 9.22
CA PHE A 76 7.57 23.55 8.88
C PHE A 76 8.25 24.08 7.61
N PHE A 77 7.62 23.94 6.46
CA PHE A 77 8.25 24.23 5.17
C PHE A 77 8.17 25.71 4.80
N THR A 78 7.27 26.45 5.44
CA THR A 78 7.10 27.90 5.27
C THR A 78 6.86 28.56 6.63
N ASN A 79 7.07 29.88 6.70
CA ASN A 79 6.73 30.66 7.90
C ASN A 79 5.22 30.61 8.20
N GLU A 80 4.39 30.45 7.17
CA GLU A 80 2.94 30.31 7.32
C GLU A 80 2.56 28.99 8.00
N ASP A 81 3.33 27.91 7.79
CA ASP A 81 3.09 26.64 8.46
C ASP A 81 3.26 26.74 9.98
N ILE A 82 4.12 27.64 10.47
CA ILE A 82 4.26 27.92 11.91
C ILE A 82 2.95 28.52 12.46
N PHE A 83 2.35 29.45 11.74
CA PHE A 83 1.03 30.01 12.08
C PHE A 83 -0.04 28.93 12.03
N ARG A 84 -0.09 28.15 10.94
CA ARG A 84 -1.02 27.01 10.77
C ARG A 84 -0.91 26.02 11.93
N GLY A 85 0.32 25.67 12.33
CA GLY A 85 0.56 24.78 13.47
C GLY A 85 -0.05 25.28 14.78
N LYS A 86 0.04 26.60 15.06
CA LYS A 86 -0.60 27.21 16.24
C LYS A 86 -2.13 27.14 16.16
N GLU A 87 -2.70 27.41 14.99
CA GLU A 87 -4.15 27.33 14.77
C GLU A 87 -4.66 25.87 14.87
N LEU A 88 -3.91 24.89 14.36
CA LEU A 88 -4.26 23.48 14.52
C LEU A 88 -4.24 23.05 16.00
N LEU A 89 -3.29 23.53 16.82
CA LEU A 89 -3.30 23.30 18.27
C LEU A 89 -4.53 23.93 18.94
N ARG A 90 -4.95 25.13 18.50
CA ARG A 90 -6.19 25.75 18.99
C ARG A 90 -7.40 24.90 18.66
N MET A 91 -7.53 24.45 17.39
CA MET A 91 -8.61 23.57 16.94
C MET A 91 -8.64 22.24 17.71
N GLY A 92 -7.47 21.62 17.92
CA GLY A 92 -7.36 20.39 18.73
C GLY A 92 -7.78 20.61 20.19
N THR A 93 -7.41 21.78 20.78
CA THR A 93 -7.79 22.16 22.13
C THR A 93 -9.29 22.38 22.27
N GLU A 94 -9.95 23.00 21.27
CA GLU A 94 -11.40 23.17 21.22
C GLU A 94 -12.11 21.83 21.13
N ARG A 95 -11.69 20.93 20.26
CA ARG A 95 -12.26 19.58 20.17
C ARG A 95 -12.06 18.78 21.45
N ALA A 96 -10.91 18.89 22.11
CA ALA A 96 -10.70 18.27 23.43
C ALA A 96 -11.68 18.80 24.45
N ALA A 97 -11.92 20.13 24.49
CA ALA A 97 -12.89 20.74 25.38
C ALA A 97 -14.35 20.30 25.07
N ASP A 98 -14.68 20.08 23.80
CA ASP A 98 -15.98 19.51 23.43
C ASP A 98 -16.14 18.09 23.97
N LEU A 99 -15.13 17.23 23.78
CA LEU A 99 -15.16 15.85 24.30
C LEU A 99 -15.25 15.79 25.84
N GLU A 100 -14.59 16.70 26.54
CA GLU A 100 -14.69 16.83 28.01
C GLU A 100 -16.12 17.16 28.46
N ARG A 101 -16.89 17.87 27.63
CA ARG A 101 -18.32 18.14 27.85
C ARG A 101 -19.25 17.04 27.35
N GLY A 102 -18.72 15.95 26.80
CA GLY A 102 -19.48 14.85 26.23
C GLY A 102 -20.07 15.14 24.84
N ASP A 103 -19.58 16.16 24.14
CA ASP A 103 -20.04 16.53 22.80
C ASP A 103 -18.94 16.34 21.73
N ALA A 104 -19.37 16.15 20.48
CA ALA A 104 -18.51 16.03 19.31
C ALA A 104 -19.19 16.64 18.07
N PRO A 105 -19.32 17.98 18.01
CA PRO A 105 -20.12 18.66 16.97
C PRO A 105 -19.71 18.31 15.53
N TRP A 106 -18.43 18.07 15.30
CA TRP A 106 -17.89 17.73 13.98
C TRP A 106 -18.40 16.38 13.43
N THR A 107 -18.95 15.49 14.28
CA THR A 107 -19.47 14.18 13.84
C THR A 107 -20.80 14.30 13.10
N ARG A 108 -21.49 15.42 13.24
CA ARG A 108 -22.78 15.72 12.59
C ARG A 108 -22.73 16.99 11.72
N ALA A 109 -21.54 17.57 11.57
CA ALA A 109 -21.34 18.75 10.73
C ALA A 109 -21.40 18.40 9.24
N THR A 110 -21.89 19.35 8.46
CA THR A 110 -21.80 19.36 6.98
C THR A 110 -20.70 20.30 6.52
N GLY A 111 -20.30 20.22 5.25
CA GLY A 111 -19.19 21.01 4.71
C GLY A 111 -17.84 20.35 4.98
N LEU A 112 -16.83 21.14 5.32
CA LEU A 112 -15.46 20.66 5.52
C LEU A 112 -15.28 20.10 6.93
N VAL A 113 -14.90 18.85 7.02
CA VAL A 113 -14.66 18.15 8.29
C VAL A 113 -13.37 17.34 8.18
N VAL A 114 -12.45 17.50 9.12
CA VAL A 114 -11.29 16.62 9.26
C VAL A 114 -11.54 15.62 10.39
N ARG A 115 -11.11 14.39 10.18
CA ARG A 115 -11.28 13.27 11.11
C ARG A 115 -9.97 12.52 11.29
N GLY A 116 -9.90 11.70 12.33
CA GLY A 116 -8.78 10.81 12.58
C GLY A 116 -9.24 9.40 12.93
N TYR A 117 -8.41 8.42 12.60
CA TYR A 117 -8.57 7.03 13.00
C TYR A 117 -7.22 6.48 13.49
N VAL A 118 -7.27 5.35 14.21
CA VAL A 118 -6.06 4.62 14.64
C VAL A 118 -5.79 3.50 13.63
N SER A 119 -4.63 3.53 13.00
CA SER A 119 -4.23 2.48 12.08
C SER A 119 -3.91 1.18 12.79
N LYS A 120 -4.32 0.06 12.20
CA LYS A 120 -4.03 -1.29 12.69
C LYS A 120 -2.56 -1.69 12.47
N ILE A 121 -1.89 -1.05 11.51
CA ILE A 121 -0.51 -1.40 11.13
C ILE A 121 0.46 -1.12 12.28
N ASP A 122 0.42 0.09 12.83
CA ASP A 122 1.43 0.60 13.76
C ASP A 122 0.85 1.36 14.97
N GLY A 123 -0.49 1.41 15.09
CA GLY A 123 -1.18 2.15 16.15
C GLY A 123 -1.13 3.67 15.99
N SER A 124 -0.58 4.18 14.90
CA SER A 124 -0.52 5.63 14.66
C SER A 124 -1.90 6.21 14.33
N VAL A 125 -2.12 7.46 14.76
CA VAL A 125 -3.30 8.22 14.37
C VAL A 125 -3.09 8.83 13.00
N GLN A 126 -3.99 8.56 12.05
CA GLN A 126 -3.92 9.05 10.68
C GLN A 126 -5.11 9.98 10.36
N PRO A 127 -4.87 11.12 9.68
CA PRO A 127 -5.92 12.07 9.34
C PRO A 127 -6.55 11.76 7.98
N TYR A 128 -7.82 12.13 7.84
CA TYR A 128 -8.51 12.27 6.56
C TYR A 128 -9.43 13.49 6.56
N GLY A 129 -9.77 14.00 5.37
CA GLY A 129 -10.70 15.10 5.19
C GLY A 129 -12.00 14.65 4.55
N LEU A 130 -13.09 15.32 4.88
CA LEU A 130 -14.40 15.10 4.26
C LEU A 130 -14.96 16.42 3.71
N VAL A 131 -15.67 16.29 2.60
CA VAL A 131 -16.70 17.25 2.21
C VAL A 131 -18.04 16.57 2.38
N VAL A 132 -18.75 16.89 3.44
CA VAL A 132 -20.06 16.34 3.75
C VAL A 132 -21.13 17.20 3.09
N PRO A 133 -22.02 16.66 2.23
CA PRO A 133 -22.99 17.47 1.51
C PRO A 133 -24.01 18.12 2.46
N PRO A 134 -24.52 19.33 2.16
CA PRO A 134 -25.54 20.01 3.01
C PRO A 134 -26.82 19.21 3.19
N SER A 135 -27.11 18.30 2.29
CA SER A 135 -28.28 17.41 2.32
C SER A 135 -28.10 16.23 3.28
N TYR A 136 -26.88 15.99 3.80
CA TYR A 136 -26.61 14.88 4.70
C TYR A 136 -27.40 15.02 5.99
N ALA A 137 -28.09 13.94 6.38
CA ALA A 137 -28.80 13.84 7.62
C ALA A 137 -28.64 12.40 8.16
N PRO A 138 -28.01 12.22 9.33
CA PRO A 138 -27.72 10.88 9.86
C PRO A 138 -28.98 10.07 10.17
N ASP A 139 -30.08 10.72 10.50
CA ASP A 139 -31.35 10.09 10.90
C ASP A 139 -32.22 9.67 9.71
N ARG A 140 -31.81 9.96 8.48
CA ARG A 140 -32.54 9.54 7.28
C ARG A 140 -32.17 8.12 6.87
N PRO A 141 -33.11 7.28 6.42
CA PRO A 141 -32.83 5.92 5.94
C PRO A 141 -32.14 5.91 4.56
N HIS A 142 -31.54 7.01 4.16
CA HIS A 142 -30.82 7.17 2.90
C HIS A 142 -29.36 6.75 3.06
N LYS A 143 -28.84 6.00 2.08
CA LYS A 143 -27.42 5.68 1.98
C LYS A 143 -26.74 6.61 0.99
N TRP A 144 -25.56 7.09 1.37
CA TRP A 144 -24.84 8.14 0.65
C TRP A 144 -23.74 7.58 -0.25
N ARG A 145 -23.59 8.16 -1.43
CA ARG A 145 -22.44 7.94 -2.30
C ARG A 145 -21.18 8.46 -1.63
N VAL A 146 -20.04 7.77 -1.86
CA VAL A 146 -18.71 8.23 -1.47
C VAL A 146 -17.82 8.32 -2.70
N ASP A 147 -17.20 9.48 -2.93
CA ASP A 147 -16.11 9.66 -3.88
C ASP A 147 -14.80 9.79 -3.10
N SER A 148 -13.90 8.83 -3.24
CA SER A 148 -12.56 8.88 -2.65
C SER A 148 -11.65 9.67 -3.58
N TRP A 149 -11.02 10.73 -3.05
CA TRP A 149 -10.08 11.59 -3.78
C TRP A 149 -8.66 11.36 -3.32
N PHE A 150 -7.80 10.95 -4.24
CA PHE A 150 -6.36 10.79 -4.04
C PHE A 150 -5.63 12.04 -4.54
N HIS A 151 -4.82 12.65 -3.66
CA HIS A 151 -4.10 13.89 -3.96
C HIS A 151 -2.88 13.67 -4.86
N GLY A 152 -2.43 14.72 -5.52
CA GLY A 152 -1.19 14.73 -6.29
C GLY A 152 0.06 14.74 -5.38
N ARG A 153 1.25 14.62 -6.01
CA ARG A 153 2.52 14.67 -5.29
C ARG A 153 2.73 16.03 -4.63
N GLY A 154 3.19 16.02 -3.39
CA GLY A 154 3.59 17.21 -2.66
C GLY A 154 4.65 16.85 -1.62
N GLU A 155 5.93 17.10 -1.90
CA GLU A 155 7.05 16.73 -1.01
C GLU A 155 7.00 17.48 0.33
N THR A 156 6.29 18.61 0.36
CA THR A 156 6.02 19.41 1.56
C THR A 156 4.61 19.23 2.11
N LEU A 157 3.89 18.19 1.68
CA LEU A 157 2.55 17.86 2.18
C LEU A 157 2.65 17.17 3.55
N SER A 158 2.98 17.94 4.59
CA SER A 158 2.92 17.48 5.98
C SER A 158 1.47 17.37 6.46
N GLU A 159 1.27 16.74 7.65
CA GLU A 159 -0.04 16.75 8.31
C GLU A 159 -0.54 18.17 8.58
N ILE A 160 0.35 19.16 8.82
CA ILE A 160 -0.02 20.56 9.00
C ILE A 160 -0.67 21.10 7.74
N SER A 161 0.00 20.99 6.59
CA SER A 161 -0.52 21.51 5.33
C SER A 161 -1.77 20.74 4.88
N PHE A 162 -1.83 19.43 5.08
CA PHE A 162 -3.01 18.62 4.76
C PHE A 162 -4.23 19.01 5.60
N LEU A 163 -4.11 19.06 6.94
CA LEU A 163 -5.21 19.41 7.83
C LEU A 163 -5.69 20.86 7.59
N TRP A 164 -4.74 21.78 7.38
CA TRP A 164 -5.09 23.14 7.02
C TRP A 164 -5.87 23.22 5.73
N ASP A 165 -5.38 22.59 4.67
CA ASP A 165 -6.07 22.59 3.39
C ASP A 165 -7.47 21.96 3.50
N ARG A 166 -7.61 20.82 4.19
CA ARG A 166 -8.91 20.14 4.32
C ARG A 166 -9.91 20.86 5.21
N THR A 167 -9.48 21.82 6.02
CA THR A 167 -10.39 22.71 6.79
C THR A 167 -10.77 23.97 6.05
N HIS A 168 -10.13 24.30 4.90
CA HIS A 168 -10.35 25.53 4.16
C HIS A 168 -10.73 25.35 2.69
N ASN A 169 -10.47 24.19 2.10
CA ASN A 169 -10.63 23.94 0.67
C ASN A 169 -11.47 22.68 0.40
N ARG A 170 -12.50 22.82 -0.42
CA ARG A 170 -13.40 21.72 -0.80
C ARG A 170 -12.79 20.75 -1.82
N GLY A 171 -11.71 21.14 -2.50
CA GLY A 171 -11.16 20.38 -3.62
C GLY A 171 -11.85 20.65 -4.95
N GLN A 172 -11.46 19.91 -5.99
CA GLN A 172 -11.89 20.12 -7.37
C GLN A 172 -13.25 19.50 -7.68
N PHE A 173 -13.59 18.40 -7.02
CA PHE A 173 -14.81 17.64 -7.27
C PHE A 173 -15.66 17.58 -6.00
N THR A 174 -16.86 18.13 -6.06
CA THR A 174 -17.84 18.09 -4.96
C THR A 174 -19.22 17.78 -5.54
N PRO A 175 -19.43 16.56 -6.07
CA PRO A 175 -20.70 16.19 -6.68
C PRO A 175 -21.85 16.35 -5.69
N ARG A 176 -23.02 16.65 -6.21
CA ARG A 176 -24.23 16.81 -5.39
C ARG A 176 -24.55 15.52 -4.62
N ASP A 177 -25.02 15.66 -3.38
CA ASP A 177 -25.45 14.54 -2.53
C ASP A 177 -24.39 13.43 -2.37
N THR A 178 -23.11 13.84 -2.34
CA THR A 178 -21.96 12.94 -2.28
C THR A 178 -21.04 13.33 -1.12
N ILE A 179 -20.61 12.36 -0.32
CA ILE A 179 -19.52 12.53 0.63
C ILE A 179 -18.22 12.38 -0.15
N VAL A 180 -17.36 13.40 -0.11
CA VAL A 180 -16.01 13.31 -0.71
C VAL A 180 -15.00 13.02 0.38
N LEU A 181 -14.34 11.88 0.28
CA LEU A 181 -13.25 11.46 1.17
C LEU A 181 -11.91 11.89 0.58
N HIS A 182 -11.23 12.82 1.23
CA HIS A 182 -9.86 13.24 0.90
C HIS A 182 -8.88 12.48 1.79
N LEU A 183 -8.01 11.70 1.18
CA LEU A 183 -7.01 10.90 1.85
C LEU A 183 -5.74 11.70 2.14
N TYR A 184 -5.12 11.48 3.28
CA TYR A 184 -3.73 11.84 3.50
C TYR A 184 -2.78 10.79 2.91
N GLY A 185 -3.21 9.52 2.94
CA GLY A 185 -2.53 8.40 2.30
C GLY A 185 -1.14 8.14 2.86
N ARG A 186 -0.88 8.54 4.12
CA ARG A 186 0.45 8.47 4.73
C ARG A 186 1.53 9.17 3.88
N TYR A 187 1.25 10.40 3.42
CA TYR A 187 2.18 11.22 2.66
C TYR A 187 2.24 10.86 1.15
N CYS A 188 3.40 10.98 0.51
CA CYS A 188 3.58 10.89 -0.95
C CYS A 188 4.06 9.51 -1.41
N ASN A 189 3.25 8.46 -1.26
CA ASN A 189 3.61 7.08 -1.61
C ASN A 189 2.75 6.46 -2.72
N ALA A 190 1.97 7.25 -3.44
CA ALA A 190 1.05 6.82 -4.50
C ALA A 190 0.06 5.73 -4.05
N SER A 191 -0.31 5.71 -2.78
CA SER A 191 -1.19 4.70 -2.15
C SER A 191 -0.68 3.29 -2.38
N THR A 192 0.63 3.09 -2.24
CA THR A 192 1.27 1.78 -2.24
C THR A 192 1.66 1.37 -0.81
N PHE A 193 1.85 0.09 -0.56
CA PHE A 193 2.23 -0.46 0.74
C PHE A 193 1.27 -0.01 1.87
N ALA A 194 1.79 0.55 2.97
CA ALA A 194 0.95 1.07 4.05
C ALA A 194 0.00 2.19 3.60
N GLY A 195 0.31 2.92 2.52
CA GLY A 195 -0.59 3.92 1.94
C GLY A 195 -1.81 3.32 1.23
N GLU A 196 -1.70 2.09 0.73
CA GLU A 196 -2.84 1.33 0.22
C GLU A 196 -3.79 0.95 1.37
N VAL A 197 -3.21 0.42 2.46
CA VAL A 197 -3.99 0.05 3.66
C VAL A 197 -4.66 1.27 4.29
N ASP A 198 -3.96 2.41 4.34
CA ASP A 198 -4.49 3.68 4.85
C ASP A 198 -5.78 4.11 4.14
N PHE A 199 -5.86 3.91 2.82
CA PHE A 199 -7.10 4.17 2.08
C PHE A 199 -8.27 3.34 2.60
N PHE A 200 -8.09 2.04 2.76
CA PHE A 200 -9.17 1.16 3.22
C PHE A 200 -9.53 1.42 4.67
N GLU A 201 -8.55 1.69 5.55
CA GLU A 201 -8.81 2.06 6.95
C GLU A 201 -9.60 3.38 7.06
N ALA A 202 -9.25 4.39 6.26
CA ALA A 202 -10.00 5.65 6.21
C ALA A 202 -11.43 5.45 5.66
N LEU A 203 -11.59 4.66 4.60
CA LEU A 203 -12.90 4.33 4.02
C LEU A 203 -13.76 3.53 5.02
N ASP A 204 -13.19 2.60 5.75
CA ASP A 204 -13.87 1.83 6.78
C ASP A 204 -14.32 2.73 7.94
N ASP A 205 -13.49 3.70 8.35
CA ASP A 205 -13.89 4.67 9.37
C ASP A 205 -15.04 5.57 8.87
N VAL A 206 -15.03 5.96 7.59
CA VAL A 206 -16.17 6.67 6.97
C VAL A 206 -17.43 5.80 6.99
N LYS A 207 -17.36 4.55 6.56
CA LYS A 207 -18.49 3.60 6.57
C LYS A 207 -19.04 3.37 7.98
N LYS A 208 -18.18 3.35 9.00
CA LYS A 208 -18.56 3.20 10.40
C LYS A 208 -19.30 4.42 10.94
N ASN A 209 -18.97 5.62 10.46
CA ASN A 209 -19.48 6.88 10.97
C ASN A 209 -20.60 7.51 10.13
N PHE A 210 -20.75 7.11 8.89
CA PHE A 210 -21.72 7.65 7.94
C PHE A 210 -22.53 6.54 7.27
N SER A 211 -23.77 6.82 6.90
CA SER A 211 -24.63 5.88 6.17
C SER A 211 -24.20 5.80 4.70
N VAL A 212 -23.22 4.95 4.39
CA VAL A 212 -22.64 4.79 3.04
C VAL A 212 -23.36 3.73 2.23
N ASP A 213 -23.54 3.99 0.94
CA ASP A 213 -23.97 3.00 -0.05
C ASP A 213 -22.75 2.30 -0.66
N ASP A 214 -22.48 1.08 -0.24
CA ASP A 214 -21.37 0.26 -0.74
C ASP A 214 -21.42 0.02 -2.25
N ASN A 215 -22.57 0.19 -2.89
CA ASN A 215 -22.69 0.06 -4.34
C ASN A 215 -22.38 1.37 -5.08
N ARG A 216 -22.16 2.48 -4.36
CA ARG A 216 -21.87 3.80 -4.94
C ARG A 216 -20.61 4.42 -4.38
N ILE A 217 -19.56 3.63 -4.26
CA ILE A 217 -18.21 4.10 -3.89
C ILE A 217 -17.40 4.24 -5.18
N LEU A 218 -16.79 5.40 -5.39
CA LEU A 218 -15.99 5.74 -6.56
C LEU A 218 -14.57 6.14 -6.13
N VAL A 219 -13.62 5.92 -7.02
CA VAL A 219 -12.21 6.30 -6.84
C VAL A 219 -11.85 7.37 -7.87
N ARG A 220 -11.29 8.48 -7.41
CA ARG A 220 -10.79 9.58 -8.23
C ARG A 220 -9.41 10.01 -7.75
N GLY A 221 -8.57 10.49 -8.65
CA GLY A 221 -7.30 11.08 -8.28
C GLY A 221 -6.63 11.77 -9.45
N PHE A 222 -5.64 12.62 -9.14
CA PHE A 222 -4.91 13.36 -10.16
C PHE A 222 -3.41 13.29 -9.91
N SER A 223 -2.61 13.22 -10.98
CA SER A 223 -1.15 13.12 -10.91
C SER A 223 -0.75 11.85 -10.13
N MET A 224 0.00 11.94 -9.05
CA MET A 224 0.25 10.81 -8.15
C MET A 224 -1.06 10.13 -7.70
N GLY A 225 -2.11 10.90 -7.41
CA GLY A 225 -3.43 10.35 -7.10
C GLY A 225 -4.09 9.64 -8.28
N GLY A 226 -3.79 10.03 -9.51
CA GLY A 226 -4.18 9.30 -10.71
C GLY A 226 -3.50 7.93 -10.80
N ALA A 227 -2.22 7.83 -10.40
CA ALA A 227 -1.52 6.56 -10.25
C ALA A 227 -2.17 5.70 -9.15
N SER A 228 -2.51 6.30 -8.00
CA SER A 228 -3.27 5.62 -6.95
C SER A 228 -4.61 5.07 -7.47
N ALA A 229 -5.34 5.86 -8.26
CA ALA A 229 -6.62 5.43 -8.84
C ALA A 229 -6.44 4.26 -9.83
N TRP A 230 -5.39 4.26 -10.65
CA TRP A 230 -5.04 3.13 -11.49
C TRP A 230 -4.74 1.89 -10.66
N HIS A 231 -3.87 2.02 -9.65
CA HIS A 231 -3.47 0.94 -8.76
C HIS A 231 -4.67 0.32 -8.02
N ILE A 232 -5.46 1.13 -7.33
CA ILE A 232 -6.63 0.67 -6.57
C ILE A 232 -7.69 0.07 -7.51
N GLY A 233 -7.93 0.66 -8.68
CA GLY A 233 -8.89 0.15 -9.66
C GLY A 233 -8.49 -1.20 -10.26
N ALA A 234 -7.22 -1.38 -10.58
CA ALA A 234 -6.68 -2.62 -11.15
C ALA A 234 -6.70 -3.80 -10.15
N HIS A 235 -6.43 -3.53 -8.88
CA HIS A 235 -6.27 -4.55 -7.84
C HIS A 235 -7.57 -4.82 -7.05
N TYR A 236 -8.36 -3.78 -6.79
CA TYR A 236 -9.55 -3.81 -5.92
C TYR A 236 -10.84 -3.41 -6.64
N GLY A 237 -10.90 -3.54 -7.97
CA GLY A 237 -12.07 -3.19 -8.77
C GLY A 237 -13.38 -3.83 -8.32
N THR A 238 -13.30 -4.89 -7.50
CA THR A 238 -14.46 -5.54 -6.86
C THR A 238 -15.29 -4.57 -6.01
N ASP A 239 -14.66 -3.61 -5.35
CA ASP A 239 -15.28 -2.82 -4.30
C ASP A 239 -15.87 -1.48 -4.80
N PHE A 240 -15.62 -1.13 -6.07
CA PHE A 240 -15.96 0.18 -6.62
C PHE A 240 -16.97 0.13 -7.75
N ALA A 241 -17.77 1.20 -7.85
CA ALA A 241 -18.71 1.43 -8.93
C ALA A 241 -18.03 1.97 -10.20
N ALA A 242 -17.01 2.81 -10.04
CA ALA A 242 -16.22 3.37 -11.13
C ALA A 242 -14.90 3.96 -10.64
N ILE A 243 -13.94 4.09 -11.57
CA ILE A 243 -12.59 4.59 -11.34
C ILE A 243 -12.34 5.78 -12.29
N ALA A 244 -11.78 6.89 -11.79
CA ALA A 244 -11.44 8.07 -12.58
C ALA A 244 -9.97 8.51 -12.35
N PRO A 245 -8.99 7.88 -12.99
CA PRO A 245 -7.59 8.27 -12.94
C PRO A 245 -7.33 9.49 -13.82
N GLY A 246 -6.76 10.55 -13.25
CA GLY A 246 -6.36 11.77 -13.95
C GLY A 246 -4.85 11.91 -14.01
N ALA A 247 -4.27 11.95 -15.21
CA ALA A 247 -2.88 12.30 -15.48
C ALA A 247 -1.84 11.63 -14.56
N GLY A 248 -2.07 10.37 -14.16
CA GLY A 248 -1.20 9.60 -13.27
C GLY A 248 -0.49 8.48 -14.01
N PHE A 249 0.66 8.04 -13.52
CA PHE A 249 1.39 6.93 -14.12
C PHE A 249 0.68 5.58 -13.89
N ALA A 250 0.83 4.66 -14.85
CA ALA A 250 0.18 3.34 -14.83
C ALA A 250 1.20 2.18 -14.86
N GLU A 251 2.46 2.48 -15.14
CA GLU A 251 3.57 1.53 -15.15
C GLU A 251 4.88 2.20 -14.73
N THR A 252 5.87 1.40 -14.39
CA THR A 252 7.07 1.86 -13.70
C THR A 252 8.24 2.18 -14.65
N LYS A 253 8.55 1.28 -15.59
CA LYS A 253 9.82 1.35 -16.36
C LYS A 253 9.94 2.61 -17.21
N ASP A 254 8.92 2.89 -18.00
CA ASP A 254 8.94 4.04 -18.91
C ASP A 254 8.67 5.34 -18.16
N PHE A 255 7.73 5.32 -17.22
CA PHE A 255 7.40 6.49 -16.43
C PHE A 255 8.60 6.99 -15.60
N PHE A 256 9.31 6.08 -14.91
CA PHE A 256 10.52 6.43 -14.16
C PHE A 256 11.74 6.68 -15.09
N GLY A 257 11.56 6.46 -16.39
CA GLY A 257 12.61 6.65 -17.39
C GLY A 257 13.73 5.61 -17.31
N TYR A 258 13.47 4.42 -16.76
CA TYR A 258 14.45 3.33 -16.70
C TYR A 258 14.86 2.89 -18.11
N THR A 259 13.89 2.74 -19.02
CA THR A 259 14.15 2.41 -20.42
C THR A 259 15.04 3.46 -21.09
N ARG A 260 14.72 4.75 -20.92
CA ARG A 260 15.50 5.86 -21.50
C ARG A 260 16.92 5.95 -20.93
N ARG A 261 17.07 5.77 -19.61
CA ARG A 261 18.36 5.81 -18.92
C ARG A 261 19.14 4.50 -19.03
N LYS A 262 18.57 3.48 -19.66
CA LYS A 262 19.12 2.11 -19.74
C LYS A 262 19.45 1.54 -18.36
N THR A 263 18.62 1.85 -17.35
CA THR A 263 18.77 1.32 -16.00
C THR A 263 18.47 -0.18 -16.05
N GLN A 264 19.45 -0.98 -15.68
CA GLN A 264 19.26 -2.42 -15.57
C GLN A 264 18.70 -2.73 -14.17
N LEU A 265 17.50 -3.28 -14.16
CA LEU A 265 16.92 -3.89 -12.98
C LEU A 265 17.43 -5.32 -12.86
N THR A 266 17.55 -5.82 -11.64
CA THR A 266 17.76 -7.24 -11.43
C THR A 266 16.50 -8.02 -11.80
N TRP A 267 16.64 -9.32 -12.05
CA TRP A 267 15.50 -10.17 -12.41
C TRP A 267 14.37 -10.18 -11.37
N PHE A 268 14.72 -10.06 -10.08
CA PHE A 268 13.72 -10.01 -9.00
C PHE A 268 13.08 -8.62 -8.86
N GLU A 269 13.81 -7.53 -9.08
CA GLU A 269 13.22 -6.19 -9.15
C GLU A 269 12.20 -6.10 -10.28
N GLU A 270 12.49 -6.68 -11.47
CA GLU A 270 11.55 -6.72 -12.58
C GLU A 270 10.24 -7.44 -12.21
N LYS A 271 10.33 -8.58 -11.51
CA LYS A 271 9.15 -9.29 -11.01
C LYS A 271 8.36 -8.49 -9.98
N LEU A 272 9.05 -7.77 -9.09
CA LEU A 272 8.40 -6.95 -8.06
C LEU A 272 7.65 -5.74 -8.62
N LEU A 273 7.96 -5.27 -9.85
CA LEU A 273 7.18 -4.21 -10.50
C LEU A 273 5.71 -4.58 -10.69
N HIS A 274 5.38 -5.88 -10.77
CA HIS A 274 4.00 -6.35 -10.85
C HIS A 274 3.15 -5.97 -9.63
N LEU A 275 3.75 -5.57 -8.50
CA LEU A 275 2.99 -5.01 -7.37
C LEU A 275 2.34 -3.66 -7.69
N THR A 276 2.95 -2.86 -8.57
CA THR A 276 2.55 -1.45 -8.80
C THR A 276 2.11 -1.16 -10.23
N ASN A 277 2.48 -2.00 -11.20
CA ASN A 277 2.12 -1.80 -12.61
C ASN A 277 0.65 -2.13 -12.86
N ALA A 278 -0.21 -1.12 -12.92
CA ALA A 278 -1.62 -1.32 -13.23
C ALA A 278 -1.86 -1.89 -14.66
N THR A 279 -0.93 -1.64 -15.59
CA THR A 279 -0.98 -2.18 -16.96
C THR A 279 -0.95 -3.71 -17.01
N ASP A 280 -0.28 -4.35 -16.05
CA ASP A 280 -0.20 -5.82 -15.97
C ASP A 280 -1.56 -6.46 -15.62
N TYR A 281 -2.46 -5.66 -15.06
CA TYR A 281 -3.81 -6.04 -14.63
C TYR A 281 -4.90 -5.41 -15.51
N ALA A 282 -4.57 -4.95 -16.72
CA ALA A 282 -5.49 -4.23 -17.59
C ALA A 282 -6.82 -4.97 -17.82
N VAL A 283 -6.79 -6.32 -17.92
CA VAL A 283 -8.01 -7.14 -18.07
C VAL A 283 -9.00 -6.99 -16.92
N ASN A 284 -8.52 -6.62 -15.73
CA ASN A 284 -9.36 -6.47 -14.53
C ASN A 284 -10.37 -5.31 -14.70
N PHE A 285 -10.07 -4.33 -15.54
CA PHE A 285 -10.98 -3.24 -15.89
C PHE A 285 -12.19 -3.67 -16.74
N PHE A 286 -12.23 -4.92 -17.22
CA PHE A 286 -13.46 -5.51 -17.74
C PHE A 286 -14.59 -5.50 -16.71
N ASN A 287 -14.26 -5.62 -15.44
CA ASN A 287 -15.21 -5.79 -14.33
C ASN A 287 -15.62 -4.47 -13.66
N VAL A 288 -14.88 -3.37 -13.89
CA VAL A 288 -15.14 -2.07 -13.28
C VAL A 288 -14.96 -0.97 -14.32
N PRO A 289 -15.95 -0.06 -14.48
CA PRO A 289 -15.81 1.06 -15.39
C PRO A 289 -14.67 1.99 -15.02
N VAL A 290 -13.93 2.44 -16.03
CA VAL A 290 -12.85 3.42 -15.86
C VAL A 290 -12.99 4.54 -16.88
N VAL A 291 -12.82 5.80 -16.41
CA VAL A 291 -12.79 6.99 -17.25
C VAL A 291 -11.50 7.75 -16.96
N ALA A 292 -10.53 7.66 -17.83
CA ALA A 292 -9.25 8.35 -17.67
C ALA A 292 -9.31 9.80 -18.15
N TYR A 293 -8.50 10.65 -17.52
CA TYR A 293 -8.32 12.05 -17.95
C TYR A 293 -6.84 12.38 -18.17
N ASN A 294 -6.55 13.23 -19.13
CA ASN A 294 -5.29 13.94 -19.29
C ASN A 294 -5.48 15.23 -20.12
N GLY A 295 -4.59 16.20 -19.96
CA GLY A 295 -4.44 17.31 -20.90
C GLY A 295 -3.78 16.84 -22.19
N ASP A 296 -4.11 17.47 -23.32
CA ASP A 296 -3.51 17.14 -24.63
C ASP A 296 -2.01 17.51 -24.71
N LYS A 297 -1.58 18.51 -23.89
CA LYS A 297 -0.17 18.96 -23.77
C LYS A 297 0.50 18.45 -22.51
N ASP A 298 -0.11 17.51 -21.78
CA ASP A 298 0.44 16.94 -20.56
C ASP A 298 1.55 15.92 -20.88
N GLY A 299 2.74 16.12 -20.30
CA GLY A 299 3.84 15.15 -20.42
C GLY A 299 3.52 13.78 -19.81
N GLN A 300 2.55 13.70 -18.88
CA GLN A 300 2.07 12.44 -18.29
C GLN A 300 0.91 11.79 -19.06
N LYS A 301 0.54 12.30 -20.24
CA LYS A 301 -0.42 11.66 -21.15
C LYS A 301 -0.03 10.23 -21.50
N GLN A 302 1.28 9.94 -21.54
CA GLN A 302 1.86 8.61 -21.78
C GLN A 302 1.20 7.53 -20.89
N ALA A 303 0.91 7.81 -19.64
CA ALA A 303 0.29 6.84 -18.72
C ALA A 303 -1.10 6.35 -19.21
N ALA A 304 -1.94 7.26 -19.71
CA ALA A 304 -3.22 6.87 -20.28
C ALA A 304 -3.05 6.19 -21.65
N ASP A 305 -2.00 6.51 -22.40
CA ASP A 305 -1.70 5.88 -23.71
C ASP A 305 -1.25 4.43 -23.52
N VAL A 306 -0.33 4.13 -22.58
CA VAL A 306 0.11 2.75 -22.31
C VAL A 306 -1.02 1.90 -21.71
N MET A 307 -1.85 2.48 -20.84
CA MET A 307 -3.02 1.76 -20.32
C MET A 307 -4.04 1.47 -21.43
N ALA A 308 -4.30 2.42 -22.35
CA ALA A 308 -5.19 2.20 -23.49
C ALA A 308 -4.68 1.06 -24.38
N ALA A 309 -3.38 1.02 -24.67
CA ALA A 309 -2.76 -0.06 -25.43
C ALA A 309 -2.86 -1.42 -24.72
N SER A 310 -2.64 -1.44 -23.39
CA SER A 310 -2.79 -2.67 -22.58
C SER A 310 -4.23 -3.18 -22.55
N MET A 311 -5.21 -2.27 -22.49
CA MET A 311 -6.64 -2.64 -22.53
C MET A 311 -7.05 -3.09 -23.94
N GLU A 312 -6.53 -2.47 -25.00
CA GLU A 312 -6.79 -2.88 -26.37
C GLU A 312 -6.28 -4.30 -26.65
N ALA A 313 -5.11 -4.66 -26.12
CA ALA A 313 -4.58 -6.01 -26.17
C ALA A 313 -5.48 -7.06 -25.49
N GLU A 314 -6.34 -6.62 -24.54
CA GLU A 314 -7.36 -7.44 -23.88
C GLU A 314 -8.76 -7.30 -24.53
N GLY A 315 -8.85 -6.64 -25.71
CA GLY A 315 -10.10 -6.45 -26.45
C GLY A 315 -11.03 -5.38 -25.86
N MET A 316 -10.49 -4.40 -25.12
CA MET A 316 -11.25 -3.33 -24.49
C MET A 316 -10.80 -1.96 -24.97
N THR A 317 -11.72 -0.99 -25.01
CA THR A 317 -11.41 0.41 -25.35
C THR A 317 -11.51 1.27 -24.09
N LEU A 318 -10.44 2.00 -23.77
CA LEU A 318 -10.39 2.92 -22.64
C LEU A 318 -11.24 4.16 -22.91
N SER A 319 -12.21 4.45 -22.03
CA SER A 319 -12.93 5.71 -22.04
C SER A 319 -12.04 6.85 -21.55
N ARG A 320 -11.91 7.93 -22.34
CA ARG A 320 -11.01 9.06 -22.06
C ARG A 320 -11.69 10.40 -22.23
N VAL A 321 -11.43 11.30 -21.30
CA VAL A 321 -11.70 12.74 -21.43
C VAL A 321 -10.36 13.45 -21.61
N ILE A 322 -10.22 14.24 -22.68
CA ILE A 322 -8.99 14.95 -23.00
C ILE A 322 -9.23 16.44 -22.87
N GLY A 323 -8.54 17.09 -21.93
CA GLY A 323 -8.53 18.54 -21.79
C GLY A 323 -7.80 19.18 -22.96
N GLN A 324 -8.44 20.13 -23.64
CA GLN A 324 -7.89 20.78 -24.82
C GLN A 324 -7.01 21.97 -24.43
N ASN A 325 -5.86 22.11 -25.10
CA ASN A 325 -4.89 23.20 -24.92
C ASN A 325 -4.36 23.36 -23.49
N ILE A 326 -4.30 22.28 -22.71
CA ILE A 326 -3.88 22.27 -21.31
C ILE A 326 -2.76 21.26 -21.07
N GLY A 327 -1.83 21.58 -20.18
CA GLY A 327 -0.82 20.65 -19.65
C GLY A 327 -1.35 19.82 -18.49
N HIS A 328 -0.60 19.79 -17.39
CA HIS A 328 -0.88 18.99 -16.21
C HIS A 328 -1.93 19.64 -15.29
N ALA A 329 -3.16 19.78 -15.77
CA ALA A 329 -4.29 20.34 -15.03
C ALA A 329 -5.63 19.91 -15.65
N TYR A 330 -6.74 20.06 -14.92
CA TYR A 330 -8.09 19.94 -15.46
C TYR A 330 -8.54 21.25 -16.15
N THR A 331 -9.31 21.12 -17.24
CA THR A 331 -10.12 22.28 -17.73
C THR A 331 -11.50 22.27 -17.06
N PRO A 332 -12.18 23.43 -16.94
CA PRO A 332 -13.53 23.49 -16.41
C PRO A 332 -14.52 22.57 -17.14
N GLU A 333 -14.42 22.50 -18.46
CA GLU A 333 -15.28 21.67 -19.31
C GLU A 333 -15.05 20.17 -19.06
N ALA A 334 -13.78 19.79 -18.86
CA ALA A 334 -13.41 18.42 -18.53
C ALA A 334 -13.94 18.00 -17.14
N ILE A 335 -13.89 18.88 -16.14
CA ILE A 335 -14.48 18.63 -14.81
C ILE A 335 -15.98 18.32 -14.95
N VAL A 336 -16.73 19.18 -15.68
CA VAL A 336 -18.17 18.98 -15.90
C VAL A 336 -18.45 17.67 -16.63
N THR A 337 -17.65 17.34 -17.65
CA THR A 337 -17.81 16.11 -18.43
C THR A 337 -17.55 14.88 -17.57
N LEU A 338 -16.44 14.88 -16.82
CA LEU A 338 -16.08 13.79 -15.89
C LEU A 338 -17.16 13.61 -14.82
N ASP A 339 -17.66 14.70 -14.21
CA ASP A 339 -18.71 14.59 -13.20
C ASP A 339 -19.99 13.97 -13.77
N LYS A 340 -20.43 14.38 -14.95
CA LYS A 340 -21.59 13.77 -15.61
C LYS A 340 -21.40 12.27 -15.87
N MET A 341 -20.22 11.87 -16.34
CA MET A 341 -19.91 10.45 -16.59
C MET A 341 -19.88 9.65 -15.30
N MET A 342 -19.20 10.17 -14.27
CA MET A 342 -19.10 9.51 -12.97
C MET A 342 -20.44 9.45 -12.25
N ASP A 343 -21.30 10.48 -12.38
CA ASP A 343 -22.66 10.48 -11.84
C ASP A 343 -23.53 9.40 -12.48
N ALA A 344 -23.47 9.23 -13.80
CA ALA A 344 -24.19 8.16 -14.50
C ALA A 344 -23.73 6.76 -14.03
N LEU A 345 -22.43 6.58 -13.84
CA LEU A 345 -21.85 5.32 -13.32
C LEU A 345 -22.24 5.08 -11.85
N ALA A 346 -22.24 6.13 -11.02
CA ALA A 346 -22.69 6.05 -9.62
C ALA A 346 -24.19 5.73 -9.51
N GLN A 347 -25.03 6.27 -10.40
CA GLN A 347 -26.46 5.95 -10.44
C GLN A 347 -26.71 4.49 -10.82
N ARG A 348 -25.96 3.95 -11.77
CA ARG A 348 -26.00 2.52 -12.09
C ARG A 348 -25.55 1.66 -10.91
N GLY A 349 -24.59 2.14 -10.15
CA GLY A 349 -23.96 1.42 -9.04
C GLY A 349 -23.02 0.30 -9.48
N ARG A 350 -22.43 -0.33 -8.51
CA ARG A 350 -21.52 -1.47 -8.67
C ARG A 350 -22.31 -2.73 -9.07
N VAL A 351 -21.88 -3.41 -10.14
CA VAL A 351 -22.39 -4.74 -10.48
C VAL A 351 -21.61 -5.77 -9.67
N ALA A 352 -22.15 -6.16 -8.51
CA ALA A 352 -21.47 -7.07 -7.59
C ALA A 352 -21.29 -8.48 -8.18
N TYR A 353 -22.31 -8.97 -8.89
CA TYR A 353 -22.36 -10.33 -9.45
C TYR A 353 -22.63 -10.28 -10.96
N PRO A 354 -21.62 -9.90 -11.79
CA PRO A 354 -21.75 -9.99 -13.25
C PRO A 354 -21.77 -11.45 -13.69
N ARG A 355 -22.40 -11.75 -14.83
CA ARG A 355 -22.40 -13.10 -15.39
C ARG A 355 -21.03 -13.53 -15.90
N GLU A 356 -20.19 -12.61 -16.33
CA GLU A 356 -18.81 -12.86 -16.78
C GLU A 356 -17.84 -12.08 -15.94
N VAL A 357 -16.73 -12.73 -15.55
CA VAL A 357 -15.58 -12.14 -14.87
C VAL A 357 -14.32 -12.49 -15.64
N ARG A 358 -13.49 -11.47 -15.95
CA ARG A 358 -12.16 -11.65 -16.48
C ARG A 358 -11.16 -11.14 -15.46
N PHE A 359 -10.25 -11.98 -15.04
CA PHE A 359 -9.34 -11.67 -13.95
C PHE A 359 -7.92 -12.12 -14.27
N SER A 360 -6.94 -11.29 -13.93
CA SER A 360 -5.53 -11.68 -13.86
C SER A 360 -4.88 -11.18 -12.58
N THR A 361 -3.92 -11.96 -12.09
CA THR A 361 -3.07 -11.60 -10.96
C THR A 361 -1.68 -12.19 -11.12
N TRP A 362 -0.69 -11.56 -10.48
CA TRP A 362 0.71 -11.98 -10.43
C TRP A 362 1.12 -12.41 -9.02
N THR A 363 0.27 -12.10 -8.05
CA THR A 363 0.49 -12.38 -6.63
C THR A 363 -0.83 -12.63 -5.92
N LEU A 364 -0.83 -13.47 -4.91
CA LEU A 364 -2.02 -13.71 -4.07
C LEU A 364 -2.39 -12.49 -3.19
N LYS A 365 -1.59 -11.42 -3.17
CA LYS A 365 -1.99 -10.14 -2.56
C LYS A 365 -3.25 -9.59 -3.21
N TYR A 366 -3.33 -9.62 -4.53
CA TYR A 366 -4.46 -9.15 -5.33
C TYR A 366 -5.18 -10.34 -5.95
N ASN A 367 -5.79 -11.16 -5.09
CA ASN A 367 -6.26 -12.49 -5.48
C ASN A 367 -7.74 -12.57 -5.85
N ARG A 368 -8.50 -11.44 -5.80
CA ARG A 368 -9.96 -11.48 -5.98
C ARG A 368 -10.45 -10.44 -6.98
N MET A 369 -11.37 -10.89 -7.86
CA MET A 369 -12.17 -10.02 -8.72
C MET A 369 -13.61 -10.51 -8.75
N ARG A 370 -14.54 -9.67 -8.25
CA ARG A 370 -15.96 -10.01 -8.13
C ARG A 370 -16.15 -11.33 -7.34
N TRP A 371 -16.78 -12.33 -7.95
CA TRP A 371 -17.03 -13.63 -7.35
C TRP A 371 -15.93 -14.68 -7.67
N VAL A 372 -14.86 -14.30 -8.34
CA VAL A 372 -13.70 -15.15 -8.65
C VAL A 372 -12.55 -14.82 -7.70
N GLN A 373 -11.97 -15.84 -7.08
CA GLN A 373 -10.81 -15.72 -6.20
C GLN A 373 -9.76 -16.76 -6.58
N VAL A 374 -8.53 -16.36 -6.83
CA VAL A 374 -7.37 -17.22 -7.05
C VAL A 374 -6.74 -17.52 -5.69
N ASP A 375 -6.65 -18.81 -5.34
CA ASP A 375 -6.13 -19.28 -4.05
C ASP A 375 -4.74 -19.92 -4.16
N GLY A 376 -4.25 -20.17 -5.39
CA GLY A 376 -2.93 -20.70 -5.65
C GLY A 376 -2.49 -20.43 -7.08
N LEU A 377 -1.22 -20.12 -7.23
CA LEU A 377 -0.56 -19.88 -8.51
C LEU A 377 0.41 -21.03 -8.83
N GLU A 378 0.57 -21.35 -10.11
CA GLU A 378 1.56 -22.31 -10.58
C GLU A 378 2.98 -21.82 -10.30
N LYS A 379 3.19 -20.52 -10.54
CA LYS A 379 4.40 -19.78 -10.17
C LYS A 379 4.04 -18.39 -9.71
N HIS A 380 4.49 -18.02 -8.52
CA HIS A 380 4.35 -16.66 -8.02
C HIS A 380 5.17 -15.71 -8.88
N TRP A 381 4.65 -14.49 -9.08
CA TRP A 381 5.23 -13.48 -9.97
C TRP A 381 5.22 -13.86 -11.46
N GLU A 382 4.39 -14.82 -11.83
CA GLU A 382 3.96 -15.07 -13.21
C GLU A 382 2.45 -14.92 -13.30
N ARG A 383 1.95 -14.56 -14.48
CA ARG A 383 0.55 -14.19 -14.67
C ARG A 383 -0.40 -15.37 -14.47
N GLY A 384 -1.20 -15.33 -13.40
CA GLY A 384 -2.41 -16.15 -13.27
C GLY A 384 -3.57 -15.48 -13.99
N ARG A 385 -4.37 -16.24 -14.74
CA ARG A 385 -5.55 -15.73 -15.45
C ARG A 385 -6.76 -16.64 -15.25
N VAL A 386 -7.94 -16.04 -15.10
CA VAL A 386 -9.23 -16.72 -15.04
C VAL A 386 -10.24 -15.95 -15.88
N THR A 387 -10.97 -16.66 -16.74
CA THR A 387 -12.20 -16.15 -17.35
C THR A 387 -13.33 -17.07 -16.92
N ALA A 388 -14.30 -16.53 -16.21
CA ALA A 388 -15.40 -17.32 -15.64
C ALA A 388 -16.76 -16.73 -16.03
N THR A 389 -17.71 -17.61 -16.41
CA THR A 389 -19.04 -17.22 -16.88
C THR A 389 -20.11 -18.10 -16.24
N VAL A 390 -21.21 -17.51 -15.80
CA VAL A 390 -22.43 -18.21 -15.38
C VAL A 390 -23.34 -18.39 -16.60
N GLU A 391 -23.52 -19.65 -17.02
CA GLU A 391 -24.43 -20.02 -18.11
C GLU A 391 -25.75 -20.59 -17.54
N GLY A 392 -26.85 -20.02 -17.99
CA GLY A 392 -28.16 -20.35 -17.41
C GLY A 392 -28.23 -19.96 -15.92
N ASP A 393 -28.71 -20.88 -15.08
CA ASP A 393 -28.91 -20.65 -13.64
C ASP A 393 -28.28 -21.74 -12.74
N HIS A 394 -27.50 -22.67 -13.31
CA HIS A 394 -26.87 -23.76 -12.56
C HIS A 394 -25.51 -24.20 -13.13
N THR A 395 -24.95 -23.49 -14.10
CA THR A 395 -23.65 -23.84 -14.70
C THR A 395 -22.67 -22.69 -14.61
N VAL A 396 -21.47 -22.96 -14.11
CA VAL A 396 -20.32 -22.03 -14.11
C VAL A 396 -19.24 -22.64 -14.98
N LYS A 397 -18.80 -21.90 -16.01
CA LYS A 397 -17.66 -22.29 -16.84
C LYS A 397 -16.49 -21.38 -16.55
N ALA A 398 -15.28 -21.93 -16.43
CA ALA A 398 -14.08 -21.15 -16.33
C ALA A 398 -12.91 -21.77 -17.10
N THR A 399 -12.10 -20.90 -17.67
CA THR A 399 -10.79 -21.24 -18.23
C THR A 399 -9.71 -20.57 -17.40
N THR A 400 -8.61 -21.30 -17.15
CA THR A 400 -7.51 -20.82 -16.32
C THR A 400 -6.16 -20.97 -17.00
N ALA A 401 -5.23 -20.10 -16.65
CA ALA A 401 -3.81 -20.24 -17.00
C ALA A 401 -2.96 -19.82 -15.79
N GLY A 402 -1.93 -20.59 -15.43
CA GLY A 402 -1.04 -20.31 -14.31
C GLY A 402 -1.71 -20.41 -12.92
N VAL A 403 -2.88 -21.04 -12.80
CA VAL A 403 -3.67 -21.13 -11.56
C VAL A 403 -3.75 -22.59 -11.10
N THR A 404 -3.48 -22.83 -9.82
CA THR A 404 -3.53 -24.17 -9.19
C THR A 404 -4.64 -24.32 -8.17
N ALA A 405 -5.20 -23.20 -7.67
CA ALA A 405 -6.36 -23.23 -6.78
C ALA A 405 -7.26 -22.02 -7.03
N LEU A 406 -8.56 -22.24 -6.98
CA LEU A 406 -9.58 -21.28 -7.38
C LEU A 406 -10.82 -21.44 -6.49
N SER A 407 -11.38 -20.33 -6.06
CA SER A 407 -12.69 -20.27 -5.39
C SER A 407 -13.66 -19.41 -6.18
N PHE A 408 -14.93 -19.82 -6.22
CA PHE A 408 -16.05 -18.98 -6.60
C PHE A 408 -16.83 -18.65 -5.34
N ARG A 409 -16.99 -17.35 -5.05
CA ARG A 409 -17.63 -16.87 -3.84
C ARG A 409 -18.69 -15.82 -4.16
N MET A 410 -19.93 -16.13 -3.86
CA MET A 410 -21.06 -15.21 -3.91
C MET A 410 -21.61 -15.06 -2.50
N GLU A 411 -21.73 -13.81 -2.05
CA GLU A 411 -22.30 -13.48 -0.74
C GLU A 411 -23.83 -13.45 -0.78
N PRO A 412 -24.55 -13.41 0.35
CA PRO A 412 -26.01 -13.28 0.37
C PRO A 412 -26.52 -12.14 -0.52
N GLY A 413 -27.62 -12.39 -1.23
CA GLY A 413 -28.20 -11.45 -2.21
C GLY A 413 -27.75 -11.68 -3.65
N ALA A 414 -26.82 -12.61 -3.94
CA ALA A 414 -26.53 -13.02 -5.31
C ALA A 414 -27.72 -13.81 -5.89
N ALA A 415 -28.07 -13.53 -7.14
CA ALA A 415 -29.22 -14.16 -7.82
C ALA A 415 -28.81 -14.83 -9.14
N LEU A 416 -27.56 -15.30 -9.24
CA LEU A 416 -27.04 -15.91 -10.47
C LEU A 416 -27.34 -17.41 -10.58
N LEU A 417 -27.44 -18.11 -9.44
CA LEU A 417 -27.60 -19.56 -9.38
C LEU A 417 -28.91 -19.95 -8.71
N ASN A 418 -29.50 -21.03 -9.20
CA ASN A 418 -30.76 -21.57 -8.71
C ASN A 418 -30.52 -22.41 -7.46
N PRO A 419 -31.07 -22.05 -6.29
CA PRO A 419 -30.85 -22.79 -5.05
C PRO A 419 -31.50 -24.18 -5.03
N ALA A 420 -32.42 -24.48 -5.95
CA ALA A 420 -33.07 -25.79 -6.05
C ALA A 420 -32.24 -26.81 -6.84
N MET A 421 -31.11 -26.41 -7.43
CA MET A 421 -30.30 -27.25 -8.31
C MET A 421 -28.85 -27.36 -7.83
N LYS A 422 -28.24 -28.53 -8.03
CA LYS A 422 -26.78 -28.66 -7.92
C LYS A 422 -26.13 -27.84 -9.03
N THR A 423 -24.98 -27.24 -8.72
CA THR A 423 -24.22 -26.46 -9.70
C THR A 423 -23.21 -27.32 -10.43
N THR A 424 -23.23 -27.29 -11.76
CA THR A 424 -22.17 -27.84 -12.60
C THR A 424 -21.09 -26.79 -12.81
N VAL A 425 -19.85 -27.15 -12.47
CA VAL A 425 -18.68 -26.29 -12.71
C VAL A 425 -17.78 -26.95 -13.74
N VAL A 426 -17.53 -26.24 -14.84
CA VAL A 426 -16.64 -26.69 -15.92
C VAL A 426 -15.35 -25.90 -15.84
N LEU A 427 -14.25 -26.54 -15.40
CA LEU A 427 -12.92 -25.95 -15.28
C LEU A 427 -11.99 -26.55 -16.34
N ASP A 428 -11.48 -25.73 -17.24
CA ASP A 428 -10.58 -26.14 -18.33
C ASP A 428 -11.09 -27.36 -19.10
N GLY A 429 -12.44 -27.41 -19.31
CA GLY A 429 -13.12 -28.55 -20.00
C GLY A 429 -13.51 -29.70 -19.08
N GLN A 430 -13.09 -29.76 -17.84
CA GLN A 430 -13.46 -30.80 -16.87
C GLN A 430 -14.72 -30.40 -16.10
N SER A 431 -15.76 -31.27 -16.14
CA SER A 431 -17.02 -31.06 -15.41
C SER A 431 -16.94 -31.61 -13.99
N LEU A 432 -17.34 -30.79 -13.02
CA LEU A 432 -17.45 -31.12 -11.61
C LEU A 432 -18.85 -30.71 -11.11
N THR A 433 -19.45 -31.52 -10.23
CA THR A 433 -20.75 -31.18 -9.61
C THR A 433 -20.53 -30.81 -8.15
N VAL A 434 -21.07 -29.68 -7.75
CA VAL A 434 -20.98 -29.15 -6.38
C VAL A 434 -22.38 -28.82 -5.86
N PRO A 435 -22.55 -28.59 -4.54
CA PRO A 435 -23.80 -28.07 -3.99
C PRO A 435 -24.26 -26.79 -4.69
N GLY A 436 -25.55 -26.58 -4.80
CA GLY A 436 -26.14 -25.35 -5.32
C GLY A 436 -25.97 -24.17 -4.35
N ALA A 437 -26.40 -22.99 -4.78
CA ALA A 437 -26.46 -21.83 -3.91
C ALA A 437 -27.44 -22.07 -2.74
N LEU A 438 -27.25 -21.34 -1.64
CA LEU A 438 -28.21 -21.29 -0.55
C LEU A 438 -29.45 -20.47 -0.96
N THR A 439 -30.52 -20.55 -0.18
CA THR A 439 -31.79 -19.86 -0.48
C THR A 439 -31.67 -18.33 -0.45
N ASP A 440 -30.64 -17.80 0.23
CA ASP A 440 -30.29 -16.37 0.25
C ASP A 440 -29.36 -15.95 -0.91
N GLY A 441 -28.97 -16.90 -1.78
CA GLY A 441 -28.07 -16.69 -2.90
C GLY A 441 -26.60 -16.86 -2.57
N GLN A 442 -26.23 -17.12 -1.31
CA GLN A 442 -24.84 -17.39 -0.95
C GLN A 442 -24.34 -18.68 -1.62
N TRP A 443 -23.15 -18.64 -2.16
CA TRP A 443 -22.50 -19.80 -2.76
C TRP A 443 -20.99 -19.73 -2.62
N LEU A 444 -20.40 -20.88 -2.23
CA LEU A 444 -18.96 -21.08 -2.17
C LEU A 444 -18.61 -22.43 -2.79
N ALA A 445 -17.73 -22.41 -3.77
CA ALA A 445 -17.16 -23.62 -4.35
C ALA A 445 -15.65 -23.42 -4.53
N GLN A 446 -14.87 -24.36 -4.00
CA GLN A 446 -13.41 -24.29 -3.95
C GLN A 446 -12.81 -25.47 -4.70
N PHE A 447 -11.78 -25.19 -5.49
CA PHE A 447 -11.17 -26.18 -6.37
C PHE A 447 -9.65 -26.11 -6.28
N ARG A 448 -9.01 -27.27 -6.44
CA ARG A 448 -7.55 -27.37 -6.52
C ARG A 448 -7.14 -28.31 -7.65
N LYS A 449 -6.05 -27.96 -8.30
CA LYS A 449 -5.46 -28.70 -9.41
C LYS A 449 -4.34 -29.60 -8.89
N THR A 450 -4.34 -30.85 -9.30
CA THR A 450 -3.24 -31.80 -9.08
C THR A 450 -2.80 -32.32 -10.45
N GLY A 451 -1.62 -31.94 -10.88
CA GLY A 451 -1.22 -32.09 -12.27
C GLY A 451 -2.16 -31.30 -13.18
N SER A 452 -2.82 -31.98 -14.14
CA SER A 452 -3.78 -31.35 -15.05
C SER A 452 -5.25 -31.48 -14.60
N LYS A 453 -5.52 -32.13 -13.46
CA LYS A 453 -6.90 -32.45 -13.03
C LYS A 453 -7.36 -31.54 -11.91
N TRP A 454 -8.54 -30.96 -12.07
CA TRP A 454 -9.26 -30.25 -11.03
C TRP A 454 -10.06 -31.21 -10.14
N ALA A 455 -10.08 -30.89 -8.85
CA ALA A 455 -10.94 -31.55 -7.87
C ALA A 455 -11.56 -30.51 -6.96
N VAL A 456 -12.69 -30.83 -6.32
CA VAL A 456 -13.21 -30.01 -5.21
C VAL A 456 -12.15 -30.00 -4.11
N ALA A 457 -11.80 -28.80 -3.65
CA ALA A 457 -10.74 -28.65 -2.66
C ALA A 457 -11.17 -29.16 -1.29
N GLU A 458 -10.26 -29.84 -0.61
CA GLU A 458 -10.37 -30.17 0.81
C GLU A 458 -9.78 -29.02 1.65
N ASP A 459 -10.13 -28.97 2.93
CA ASP A 459 -9.56 -27.99 3.85
C ASP A 459 -8.06 -28.23 4.05
N ASP A 460 -7.25 -27.35 3.50
CA ASP A 460 -5.80 -27.35 3.65
C ASP A 460 -5.27 -26.17 4.50
N SER A 461 -6.15 -25.55 5.28
CA SER A 461 -5.86 -24.37 6.10
C SER A 461 -4.67 -24.54 7.03
N LYS A 462 -4.34 -25.76 7.41
CA LYS A 462 -3.20 -26.13 8.26
C LYS A 462 -1.89 -26.38 7.50
N SER A 463 -1.93 -26.48 6.17
CA SER A 463 -0.72 -26.74 5.38
C SER A 463 0.14 -25.47 5.27
N LEU A 464 1.47 -25.63 5.33
CA LEU A 464 2.40 -24.54 5.02
C LEU A 464 2.32 -24.23 3.52
N ARG A 465 1.76 -23.06 3.19
CA ARG A 465 1.49 -22.67 1.81
C ARG A 465 1.35 -21.15 1.69
N LYS A 466 1.73 -20.60 0.56
CA LYS A 466 1.41 -19.19 0.21
C LYS A 466 -0.10 -19.03 0.09
N ARG A 467 -0.62 -17.95 0.66
CA ARG A 467 -2.05 -17.58 0.72
C ARG A 467 -2.18 -16.08 0.61
N HIS A 468 -3.36 -15.58 0.40
CA HIS A 468 -3.64 -14.17 0.63
C HIS A 468 -3.23 -13.76 2.04
N ASP A 469 -2.53 -12.64 2.19
CA ASP A 469 -1.89 -12.13 3.41
C ASP A 469 -0.74 -13.01 3.99
N LEU A 470 -0.31 -14.04 3.24
CA LEU A 470 0.88 -14.86 3.52
C LEU A 470 1.54 -15.30 2.21
N GLN A 471 1.82 -14.39 1.29
CA GLN A 471 2.39 -14.67 -0.03
C GLN A 471 3.78 -14.06 -0.26
N GLY A 472 4.22 -13.09 0.60
CA GLY A 472 5.39 -12.27 0.35
C GLY A 472 5.12 -11.15 -0.68
N PRO A 473 6.08 -10.33 -1.03
CA PRO A 473 7.48 -10.32 -0.58
C PRO A 473 7.65 -9.71 0.82
N ILE A 474 8.91 -9.38 1.22
CA ILE A 474 9.22 -8.79 2.54
C ILE A 474 8.29 -7.63 2.89
N ASP A 475 7.99 -6.74 1.94
CA ASP A 475 7.15 -5.56 2.15
C ASP A 475 5.71 -5.89 2.57
N ASP A 476 5.20 -7.09 2.24
CA ASP A 476 3.84 -7.51 2.63
C ASP A 476 3.66 -7.59 4.15
N ALA A 477 4.71 -7.91 4.89
CA ALA A 477 4.67 -7.97 6.35
C ALA A 477 4.35 -6.60 7.01
N PHE A 478 4.58 -5.50 6.31
CA PHE A 478 4.36 -4.13 6.76
C PHE A 478 3.03 -3.54 6.29
N MET A 479 2.18 -4.35 5.68
CA MET A 479 0.81 -3.99 5.28
C MET A 479 -0.25 -4.48 6.30
N ASP A 480 0.19 -5.11 7.37
CA ASP A 480 -0.62 -5.50 8.54
C ASP A 480 0.16 -5.15 9.82
N SER A 481 -0.43 -5.39 10.99
CA SER A 481 0.21 -5.12 12.28
C SER A 481 1.57 -5.79 12.38
N PHE A 482 2.59 -5.02 12.68
CA PHE A 482 3.96 -5.52 12.85
C PHE A 482 4.61 -5.00 14.13
N LEU A 483 5.63 -5.73 14.61
CA LEU A 483 6.38 -5.39 15.81
C LEU A 483 7.87 -5.69 15.60
N ASN A 484 8.71 -4.67 15.71
CA ASN A 484 10.15 -4.83 15.72
C ASN A 484 10.62 -5.45 17.03
N VAL A 485 11.36 -6.53 16.94
CA VAL A 485 11.93 -7.28 18.06
C VAL A 485 13.42 -7.01 18.13
N ARG A 486 13.82 -6.16 19.07
CA ARG A 486 15.22 -5.75 19.26
C ARG A 486 16.00 -6.83 20.00
N PRO A 487 17.19 -7.23 19.52
CA PRO A 487 18.04 -8.19 20.22
C PRO A 487 18.60 -7.58 21.51
N THR A 488 18.69 -8.40 22.58
CA THR A 488 19.33 -8.00 23.86
C THR A 488 20.64 -8.76 24.14
N GLY A 489 20.96 -9.80 23.37
CA GLY A 489 22.18 -10.59 23.48
C GLY A 489 23.32 -10.07 22.60
N ALA A 490 24.51 -10.62 22.80
CA ALA A 490 25.67 -10.35 21.95
C ALA A 490 25.51 -11.07 20.60
N PRO A 491 25.83 -10.43 19.47
CA PRO A 491 25.74 -11.04 18.14
C PRO A 491 26.85 -12.11 17.97
N ILE A 492 26.61 -13.10 17.10
CA ILE A 492 27.61 -14.08 16.66
C ILE A 492 28.81 -13.35 16.04
N ASN A 493 28.57 -12.30 15.29
CA ASN A 493 29.60 -11.49 14.64
C ASN A 493 29.35 -10.00 14.87
N GLU A 494 30.37 -9.29 15.32
CA GLU A 494 30.28 -7.86 15.68
C GLU A 494 29.94 -6.97 14.48
N THR A 495 30.51 -7.22 13.31
CA THR A 495 30.26 -6.43 12.09
C THR A 495 28.80 -6.56 11.66
N VAL A 496 28.28 -7.79 11.65
CA VAL A 496 26.87 -8.06 11.31
C VAL A 496 25.94 -7.45 12.36
N GLY A 497 26.30 -7.53 13.66
CA GLY A 497 25.54 -6.91 14.74
C GLY A 497 25.43 -5.38 14.60
N LYS A 498 26.54 -4.70 14.26
CA LYS A 498 26.55 -3.24 14.00
C LYS A 498 25.70 -2.88 12.79
N TRP A 499 25.81 -3.65 11.72
CA TRP A 499 24.95 -3.46 10.53
C TRP A 499 23.46 -3.63 10.88
N THR A 500 23.11 -4.68 11.60
CA THR A 500 21.74 -4.96 12.04
C THR A 500 21.15 -3.81 12.85
N GLN A 501 21.92 -3.27 13.79
CA GLN A 501 21.50 -2.12 14.60
C GLN A 501 21.26 -0.89 13.71
N SER A 502 22.20 -0.57 12.82
CA SER A 502 22.08 0.52 11.87
C SER A 502 20.85 0.39 10.98
N GLU A 503 20.56 -0.83 10.48
CA GLU A 503 19.40 -1.08 9.66
C GLU A 503 18.07 -0.99 10.43
N GLN A 504 18.04 -1.42 11.68
CA GLN A 504 16.87 -1.26 12.54
C GLN A 504 16.55 0.24 12.77
N GLU A 505 17.57 1.03 13.06
CA GLU A 505 17.44 2.49 13.23
C GLU A 505 16.99 3.16 11.93
N HIS A 506 17.57 2.75 10.80
CA HIS A 506 17.18 3.21 9.47
C HIS A 506 15.71 2.86 9.16
N ALA A 507 15.30 1.62 9.38
CA ALA A 507 13.93 1.16 9.15
C ALA A 507 12.91 1.96 9.98
N ALA A 508 13.20 2.23 11.25
CA ALA A 508 12.35 3.04 12.12
C ALA A 508 12.25 4.49 11.63
N LYS A 509 13.38 5.09 11.24
CA LYS A 509 13.42 6.44 10.67
C LYS A 509 12.65 6.51 9.35
N LEU A 510 12.85 5.54 8.44
CA LEU A 510 12.16 5.48 7.15
C LEU A 510 10.64 5.34 7.34
N TRP A 511 10.22 4.49 8.29
CA TRP A 511 8.80 4.35 8.63
C TRP A 511 8.20 5.68 9.11
N ARG A 512 8.89 6.37 10.02
CA ARG A 512 8.47 7.69 10.52
C ARG A 512 8.32 8.71 9.41
N THR A 513 9.31 8.81 8.52
CA THR A 513 9.35 9.86 7.48
C THR A 513 8.45 9.55 6.29
N GLN A 514 8.35 8.28 5.87
CA GLN A 514 7.65 7.89 4.66
C GLN A 514 6.24 7.34 4.91
N MET A 515 6.02 6.68 6.07
CA MET A 515 4.72 6.09 6.41
C MET A 515 4.00 6.80 7.54
N ARG A 516 4.59 7.90 8.05
CA ARG A 516 3.96 8.82 9.02
C ARG A 516 3.41 8.14 10.26
N GLY A 517 4.17 7.18 10.81
CA GLY A 517 3.89 6.47 12.05
C GLY A 517 5.19 6.14 12.77
N ASP A 518 5.12 5.78 14.03
CA ASP A 518 6.26 5.27 14.79
C ASP A 518 6.25 3.75 14.72
N ALA A 519 7.34 3.18 14.21
CA ALA A 519 7.48 1.73 14.15
C ALA A 519 7.51 1.14 15.57
N PRO A 520 6.58 0.25 15.96
CA PRO A 520 6.56 -0.32 17.30
C PRO A 520 7.79 -1.20 17.55
N VAL A 521 8.41 -1.09 18.72
CA VAL A 521 9.62 -1.83 19.10
C VAL A 521 9.47 -2.38 20.51
N LYS A 522 9.87 -3.65 20.70
CA LYS A 522 10.05 -4.29 22.01
C LYS A 522 11.36 -5.07 22.03
N ASP A 523 11.95 -5.23 23.23
CA ASP A 523 13.06 -6.13 23.42
C ASP A 523 12.63 -7.59 23.27
N ASP A 524 13.50 -8.45 22.76
CA ASP A 524 13.25 -9.87 22.54
C ASP A 524 12.84 -10.61 23.83
N THR A 525 13.31 -10.12 24.99
CA THR A 525 12.97 -10.63 26.33
C THR A 525 11.60 -10.20 26.82
N ALA A 526 10.97 -9.19 26.20
CA ALA A 526 9.66 -8.65 26.56
C ALA A 526 8.52 -9.11 25.64
N ILE A 527 8.82 -9.97 24.65
CA ILE A 527 7.81 -10.49 23.70
C ILE A 527 6.92 -11.52 24.40
N THR A 528 5.63 -11.28 24.31
CA THR A 528 4.57 -12.13 24.89
C THR A 528 3.88 -12.96 23.81
N ASP A 529 3.10 -13.98 24.23
CA ASP A 529 2.26 -14.76 23.32
C ASP A 529 1.17 -13.89 22.67
N ALA A 530 0.70 -12.85 23.34
CA ALA A 530 -0.23 -11.87 22.76
C ALA A 530 0.43 -11.06 21.63
N ASP A 531 1.69 -10.67 21.76
CA ASP A 531 2.46 -10.02 20.69
C ASP A 531 2.61 -10.94 19.47
N ILE A 532 2.93 -12.22 19.70
CA ILE A 532 3.06 -13.24 18.64
C ILE A 532 1.72 -13.50 17.95
N ALA A 533 0.63 -13.46 18.70
CA ALA A 533 -0.71 -13.68 18.13
C ALA A 533 -1.18 -12.50 17.27
N ALA A 534 -0.85 -11.28 17.65
CA ALA A 534 -1.36 -10.06 17.03
C ALA A 534 -0.52 -9.57 15.84
N ASN A 535 0.79 -9.77 15.83
CA ASN A 535 1.70 -9.05 14.94
C ASN A 535 2.53 -9.95 14.03
N ASN A 536 2.89 -9.44 12.87
CA ASN A 536 4.06 -9.88 12.14
C ASN A 536 5.31 -9.45 12.94
N LEU A 537 6.24 -10.36 13.20
CA LEU A 537 7.42 -10.06 14.00
C LEU A 537 8.62 -9.75 13.11
N VAL A 538 9.23 -8.59 13.30
CA VAL A 538 10.47 -8.19 12.62
C VAL A 538 11.65 -8.47 13.56
N LEU A 539 12.31 -9.59 13.34
CA LEU A 539 13.36 -10.11 14.20
C LEU A 539 14.73 -9.57 13.75
N TRP A 540 15.32 -8.72 14.55
CA TRP A 540 16.65 -8.17 14.31
C TRP A 540 17.73 -8.99 15.00
N GLY A 541 18.88 -9.16 14.33
CA GLY A 541 20.03 -9.90 14.84
C GLY A 541 20.15 -11.32 14.30
N ASP A 542 20.66 -12.20 15.14
CA ASP A 542 20.91 -13.62 14.89
C ASP A 542 20.38 -14.49 16.06
N PRO A 543 20.39 -15.84 15.96
CA PRO A 543 19.88 -16.70 17.02
C PRO A 543 20.61 -16.59 18.37
N GLN A 544 21.85 -16.08 18.42
CA GLN A 544 22.57 -15.85 19.67
C GLN A 544 22.13 -14.55 20.34
N SER A 545 21.91 -13.52 19.54
CA SER A 545 21.55 -12.19 20.04
C SER A 545 20.06 -11.99 20.30
N ASN A 546 19.17 -12.71 19.58
CA ASN A 546 17.72 -12.55 19.66
C ASN A 546 17.05 -13.85 20.14
N LYS A 547 16.45 -13.80 21.34
CA LYS A 547 15.82 -14.97 21.99
C LYS A 547 14.59 -15.50 21.25
N VAL A 548 13.84 -14.63 20.56
CA VAL A 548 12.70 -15.07 19.75
C VAL A 548 13.20 -15.83 18.52
N LEU A 549 14.23 -15.31 17.86
CA LEU A 549 14.86 -15.96 16.71
C LEU A 549 15.49 -17.30 17.12
N ALA A 550 16.12 -17.38 18.29
CA ALA A 550 16.67 -18.63 18.84
C ALA A 550 15.61 -19.76 18.96
N ARG A 551 14.36 -19.42 19.31
CA ARG A 551 13.27 -20.41 19.48
C ARG A 551 12.78 -21.03 18.16
N ILE A 552 13.12 -20.44 17.03
CA ILE A 552 12.57 -20.83 15.71
C ILE A 552 13.65 -21.13 14.67
N ALA A 553 14.90 -20.88 14.98
CA ALA A 553 16.01 -20.94 14.00
C ALA A 553 16.13 -22.32 13.30
N ASP A 554 15.85 -23.42 14.02
CA ASP A 554 15.84 -24.78 13.51
C ASP A 554 14.70 -25.09 12.51
N LYS A 555 13.66 -24.24 12.49
CA LYS A 555 12.48 -24.39 11.63
C LYS A 555 12.53 -23.51 10.38
N LEU A 556 13.60 -22.74 10.22
CA LEU A 556 13.73 -21.81 9.11
C LEU A 556 14.52 -22.43 7.95
N PRO A 557 14.30 -22.01 6.71
CA PRO A 557 15.07 -22.49 5.56
C PRO A 557 16.50 -21.97 5.50
N ILE A 558 16.89 -21.14 6.46
CA ILE A 558 18.22 -20.57 6.62
C ILE A 558 18.85 -21.03 7.95
N HIS A 559 20.11 -21.38 7.94
CA HIS A 559 20.82 -21.86 9.12
C HIS A 559 22.06 -21.04 9.41
N TRP A 560 22.29 -20.73 10.70
CA TRP A 560 23.47 -20.04 11.19
C TRP A 560 24.43 -21.03 11.83
N THR A 561 25.71 -20.90 11.48
CA THR A 561 26.81 -21.51 12.19
C THR A 561 27.80 -20.41 12.59
N ALA A 562 28.80 -20.72 13.41
CA ALA A 562 29.82 -19.73 13.82
C ALA A 562 30.57 -19.13 12.60
N ASP A 563 30.75 -19.92 11.55
CA ASP A 563 31.53 -19.58 10.36
C ASP A 563 30.73 -19.34 9.09
N ALA A 564 29.45 -19.72 9.06
CA ALA A 564 28.63 -19.62 7.83
C ALA A 564 27.13 -19.36 8.06
N ILE A 565 26.55 -18.68 7.10
CA ILE A 565 25.12 -18.66 6.81
C ILE A 565 24.85 -19.69 5.71
N VAL A 566 23.93 -20.61 5.93
CA VAL A 566 23.60 -21.68 4.97
C VAL A 566 22.18 -21.49 4.48
N LEU A 567 22.01 -21.40 3.16
CA LEU A 567 20.72 -21.28 2.47
C LEU A 567 20.64 -22.35 1.37
N GLY A 568 19.95 -23.44 1.65
CA GLY A 568 19.97 -24.63 0.78
C GLY A 568 21.38 -25.17 0.63
N ALA A 569 21.87 -25.29 -0.61
CA ALA A 569 23.23 -25.76 -0.90
C ALA A 569 24.30 -24.64 -0.82
N ARG A 570 23.90 -23.38 -0.62
CA ARG A 570 24.81 -22.22 -0.66
C ARG A 570 25.31 -21.90 0.75
N ARG A 571 26.61 -21.56 0.84
CA ARG A 571 27.26 -21.13 2.08
C ARG A 571 27.87 -19.75 1.90
N PHE A 572 27.65 -18.89 2.89
CA PHE A 572 28.17 -17.51 2.92
C PHE A 572 28.94 -17.31 4.23
N PRO A 573 30.08 -16.59 4.25
CA PRO A 573 30.83 -16.34 5.46
C PRO A 573 30.00 -15.58 6.50
N ALA A 574 29.84 -16.14 7.70
CA ALA A 574 29.04 -15.51 8.76
C ALA A 574 29.59 -14.14 9.18
N ALA A 575 30.91 -13.94 9.06
CA ALA A 575 31.57 -12.69 9.44
C ALA A 575 31.21 -11.49 8.58
N THR A 576 30.74 -11.72 7.31
CA THR A 576 30.48 -10.66 6.34
C THR A 576 29.18 -10.83 5.60
N SER A 577 28.26 -11.65 6.10
CA SER A 577 27.00 -11.92 5.42
C SER A 577 25.82 -11.76 6.38
N ALA A 578 24.85 -10.95 5.98
CA ALA A 578 23.63 -10.76 6.72
C ALA A 578 22.44 -11.36 5.95
N PRO A 579 21.70 -12.30 6.53
CA PRO A 579 20.49 -12.82 5.92
C PRO A 579 19.32 -11.87 6.14
N VAL A 580 18.49 -11.73 5.11
CA VAL A 580 17.23 -10.99 5.11
C VAL A 580 16.15 -11.92 4.58
N MET A 581 15.00 -12.02 5.25
CA MET A 581 13.98 -12.98 4.84
C MET A 581 12.59 -12.63 5.41
N ILE A 582 11.54 -12.95 4.64
CA ILE A 582 10.18 -13.10 5.15
C ILE A 582 9.82 -14.58 5.16
N TYR A 583 9.12 -15.03 6.19
CA TYR A 583 8.66 -16.42 6.29
C TYR A 583 7.42 -16.53 7.19
N PRO A 584 6.52 -17.51 7.01
CA PRO A 584 5.47 -17.77 7.99
C PRO A 584 6.05 -18.04 9.37
N ASN A 585 5.51 -17.37 10.38
CA ASN A 585 6.03 -17.48 11.74
C ASN A 585 5.83 -18.91 12.30
N PRO A 586 6.90 -19.67 12.62
CA PRO A 586 6.76 -21.01 13.20
C PRO A 586 6.01 -21.07 14.53
N LEU A 587 5.87 -19.92 15.22
CA LEU A 587 5.10 -19.80 16.47
C LEU A 587 3.64 -19.42 16.21
N ASN A 588 3.32 -18.85 15.04
CA ASN A 588 1.96 -18.49 14.61
C ASN A 588 1.87 -18.50 13.08
N PRO A 589 1.52 -19.61 12.43
CA PRO A 589 1.51 -19.73 10.96
C PRO A 589 0.53 -18.81 10.22
N LYS A 590 -0.25 -18.00 10.92
CA LYS A 590 -1.13 -16.98 10.36
C LYS A 590 -0.47 -15.60 10.23
N LYS A 591 0.75 -15.47 10.71
CA LYS A 591 1.53 -14.24 10.71
C LYS A 591 2.92 -14.50 10.14
N TYR A 592 3.61 -13.43 9.75
CA TYR A 592 4.99 -13.49 9.29
C TYR A 592 6.01 -13.35 10.41
N ILE A 593 7.20 -13.83 10.14
CA ILE A 593 8.45 -13.24 10.63
C ILE A 593 9.15 -12.55 9.46
N VAL A 594 9.84 -11.45 9.76
CA VAL A 594 10.84 -10.84 8.90
C VAL A 594 12.17 -10.85 9.66
N ILE A 595 13.26 -11.18 8.98
CA ILE A 595 14.60 -11.19 9.56
C ILE A 595 15.40 -10.04 8.96
N ASN A 596 15.97 -9.20 9.81
CA ASN A 596 16.93 -8.13 9.49
C ASN A 596 16.51 -7.20 8.36
N SER A 597 15.22 -6.89 8.22
CA SER A 597 14.72 -5.95 7.23
C SER A 597 13.54 -5.13 7.74
N GLY A 598 13.50 -3.85 7.38
CA GLY A 598 12.27 -3.07 7.31
C GLY A 598 11.64 -3.20 5.91
N ILE A 599 10.84 -2.21 5.52
CA ILE A 599 10.41 -2.07 4.12
C ILE A 599 11.64 -1.95 3.21
N THR A 600 11.58 -2.57 2.05
CA THR A 600 12.78 -2.75 1.22
C THR A 600 13.09 -1.60 0.30
N PHE A 601 12.12 -0.75 -0.03
CA PHE A 601 12.38 0.44 -0.83
C PHE A 601 13.17 1.48 -0.01
N ARG A 602 13.98 2.28 -0.70
CA ARG A 602 14.86 3.28 -0.07
C ARG A 602 14.64 4.65 -0.70
N GLU A 603 14.59 5.68 0.12
CA GLU A 603 14.46 7.07 -0.34
C GLU A 603 15.62 7.51 -1.25
N TYR A 604 16.80 6.91 -1.07
CA TYR A 604 17.98 7.21 -1.90
C TYR A 604 17.89 6.65 -3.32
N ALA A 605 17.09 5.63 -3.54
CA ALA A 605 16.97 4.99 -4.84
C ALA A 605 16.11 5.79 -5.80
N GLN A 606 15.21 6.63 -5.28
CA GLN A 606 14.27 7.39 -6.06
C GLN A 606 14.33 8.88 -5.71
N PRO A 607 14.14 9.77 -6.69
CA PRO A 607 14.15 11.22 -6.46
C PRO A 607 12.95 11.72 -5.64
N ASN A 608 11.92 10.88 -5.47
CA ASN A 608 10.79 11.14 -4.58
C ASN A 608 10.12 9.82 -4.18
N ASN A 609 9.44 9.81 -3.04
CA ASN A 609 8.85 8.61 -2.46
C ASN A 609 7.64 8.05 -3.22
N SER A 610 6.95 8.83 -4.05
CA SER A 610 5.85 8.32 -4.87
C SER A 610 6.29 7.36 -5.99
N LEU A 611 7.59 7.29 -6.25
CA LEU A 611 8.20 6.40 -7.23
C LEU A 611 8.86 5.17 -6.57
N GLN A 612 8.71 4.98 -5.28
CA GLN A 612 9.31 3.84 -4.58
C GLN A 612 8.56 2.56 -4.92
N VAL A 613 9.34 1.50 -5.16
CA VAL A 613 8.87 0.14 -5.41
C VAL A 613 9.64 -0.82 -4.51
N ALA A 614 9.11 -2.02 -4.28
CA ALA A 614 9.83 -3.05 -3.53
C ALA A 614 11.14 -3.43 -4.23
N TYR A 615 12.23 -3.60 -3.47
CA TYR A 615 13.55 -3.92 -4.00
C TYR A 615 14.05 -5.31 -3.66
N LEU A 616 13.53 -5.94 -2.60
CA LEU A 616 13.91 -7.30 -2.23
C LEU A 616 12.71 -8.24 -2.30
N PRO A 617 12.98 -9.50 -2.73
CA PRO A 617 11.96 -10.54 -2.80
C PRO A 617 11.67 -11.17 -1.43
N ASP A 618 11.43 -12.48 -1.36
CA ASP A 618 11.13 -13.15 -0.10
C ASP A 618 12.39 -13.36 0.77
N TYR A 619 13.55 -13.48 0.15
CA TYR A 619 14.82 -13.60 0.86
C TYR A 619 16.00 -13.01 0.09
N ALA A 620 17.02 -12.62 0.82
CA ALA A 620 18.33 -12.22 0.29
C ALA A 620 19.43 -12.50 1.31
N VAL A 621 20.67 -12.56 0.82
CA VAL A 621 21.88 -12.47 1.63
C VAL A 621 22.68 -11.25 1.20
N VAL A 622 22.94 -10.36 2.15
CA VAL A 622 23.68 -9.11 1.93
C VAL A 622 25.16 -9.34 2.25
N ASP A 623 26.06 -8.97 1.32
CA ASP A 623 27.52 -9.01 1.51
C ASP A 623 28.00 -7.71 2.18
N LEU A 624 28.55 -7.82 3.37
CA LEU A 624 29.02 -6.72 4.20
C LEU A 624 30.55 -6.53 4.18
N LYS A 625 31.27 -7.15 3.25
CA LYS A 625 32.75 -7.05 3.19
C LYS A 625 33.27 -5.62 3.18
N ASN A 626 32.54 -4.73 2.52
CA ASN A 626 32.91 -3.32 2.38
C ASN A 626 31.92 -2.41 3.15
N PHE A 627 31.24 -2.96 4.15
CA PHE A 627 30.31 -2.18 4.95
C PHE A 627 31.07 -1.16 5.81
N ASP A 628 30.73 0.11 5.64
CA ASP A 628 31.27 1.24 6.39
C ASP A 628 30.11 2.08 6.93
N LEU A 629 29.96 2.13 8.25
CA LEU A 629 28.95 2.93 8.94
C LEU A 629 29.09 4.43 8.68
N THR A 630 30.28 4.89 8.29
CA THR A 630 30.56 6.32 8.04
C THR A 630 30.34 6.73 6.58
N ALA A 631 30.24 5.74 5.67
CA ALA A 631 29.96 5.99 4.25
C ALA A 631 28.49 6.34 4.04
N PRO A 632 28.17 7.17 3.03
CA PRO A 632 26.81 7.35 2.60
C PRO A 632 26.20 5.98 2.25
N PRO A 633 24.94 5.69 2.66
CA PRO A 633 24.30 4.43 2.30
C PRO A 633 24.22 4.25 0.79
N ASP A 634 24.37 3.00 0.34
CA ASP A 634 24.11 2.66 -1.07
C ASP A 634 22.70 3.14 -1.46
N PRO A 635 22.53 3.80 -2.61
CA PRO A 635 21.22 4.30 -3.04
C PRO A 635 20.14 3.22 -3.11
N ARG A 636 20.51 1.95 -3.26
CA ARG A 636 19.57 0.84 -3.37
C ARG A 636 19.47 0.03 -2.07
N TRP A 637 20.62 -0.31 -1.49
CA TRP A 637 20.70 -1.14 -0.30
C TRP A 637 22.01 -0.93 0.43
N PRO A 638 22.06 -0.95 1.76
CA PRO A 638 23.30 -0.78 2.52
C PRO A 638 24.17 -2.05 2.51
N GLY A 639 24.53 -2.51 1.33
CA GLY A 639 25.36 -3.68 1.08
C GLY A 639 25.04 -4.30 -0.27
N LYS A 640 25.95 -5.10 -0.79
CA LYS A 640 25.76 -5.81 -2.04
C LYS A 640 24.87 -7.03 -1.81
N VAL A 641 23.80 -7.17 -2.58
CA VAL A 641 22.98 -8.39 -2.59
C VAL A 641 23.81 -9.51 -3.24
N ALA A 642 24.22 -10.50 -2.45
CA ALA A 642 24.98 -11.67 -2.93
C ALA A 642 24.07 -12.72 -3.56
N VAL A 643 22.86 -12.87 -3.05
CA VAL A 643 21.80 -13.74 -3.56
C VAL A 643 20.45 -13.19 -3.12
N ALA A 644 19.43 -13.37 -3.96
CA ALA A 644 18.05 -13.08 -3.61
C ALA A 644 17.11 -14.05 -4.35
N GLY A 645 15.91 -14.29 -3.82
CA GLY A 645 14.94 -15.18 -4.44
C GLY A 645 13.57 -15.16 -3.80
N PHE A 646 12.64 -15.85 -4.47
CA PHE A 646 11.28 -16.09 -3.98
C PHE A 646 11.15 -17.54 -3.51
N PHE A 647 10.38 -17.75 -2.47
CA PHE A 647 9.96 -19.11 -2.08
C PHE A 647 8.87 -19.63 -3.02
N GLY A 648 8.82 -20.95 -3.16
CA GLY A 648 7.75 -21.66 -3.86
C GLY A 648 6.42 -21.63 -3.12
N GLU A 649 5.42 -22.30 -3.67
CA GLU A 649 4.05 -22.36 -3.16
C GLU A 649 3.96 -22.87 -1.71
N LYS A 650 4.86 -23.76 -1.30
CA LYS A 650 4.93 -24.33 0.06
C LYS A 650 6.00 -23.69 0.92
N TRP A 651 6.46 -22.49 0.56
CA TRP A 651 7.55 -21.78 1.21
C TRP A 651 8.89 -22.53 1.16
N GLU A 652 9.06 -23.41 0.19
CA GLU A 652 10.30 -24.10 -0.09
C GLU A 652 11.28 -23.22 -0.90
N LEU A 653 12.57 -23.46 -0.71
CA LEU A 653 13.61 -22.90 -1.59
C LEU A 653 13.49 -23.52 -2.99
N LEU A 654 13.44 -22.67 -4.00
CA LEU A 654 13.44 -23.13 -5.39
C LEU A 654 14.86 -23.40 -5.87
N ALA A 655 15.08 -24.52 -6.55
CA ALA A 655 16.41 -24.98 -6.95
C ALA A 655 17.13 -24.02 -7.91
N ASN A 656 16.39 -23.22 -8.68
CA ASN A 656 16.91 -22.36 -9.75
C ASN A 656 16.66 -20.86 -9.54
N ASP A 657 16.13 -20.41 -8.39
CA ASP A 657 15.96 -18.99 -8.12
C ASP A 657 17.30 -18.37 -7.67
N GLY A 658 17.77 -17.38 -8.42
CA GLY A 658 18.97 -16.60 -8.09
C GLY A 658 20.23 -16.97 -8.87
N GLN A 659 20.11 -17.40 -10.11
CA GLN A 659 21.23 -17.41 -11.06
C GLN A 659 21.34 -16.09 -11.81
#